data_9365b7afbec8fdbf0db83336667852e9
#
_entry.id   9365b7afbec8fdbf0db83336667852e9
#
_cell.length_a   1.000
_cell.length_b   1.000
_cell.length_c   1.000
_cell.angle_alpha   90.00
_cell.angle_beta   90.00
_cell.angle_gamma   90.00
#
_symmetry.space_group_name_H-M   'P 1'
#
loop_
_entity.id
_entity.type
_entity.pdbx_description
1 polymer ?
#
loop_
_entity_poly.entity_id
_entity_poly.type
_entity_poly.pdbx_seq_one_letter_code
_entity_poly.pdbx_strand_id
1 'polypeptide(L)'
;HEMIDRMRPRPGKNWAYTRLPYVSPIPENRPPELRSLIKDEELTLRPKYINQMQQTGKKEVFPPFVGFQHLVSPIKYCQKNKDLGALFLKNGQQYQIVFCFQLTPWHTSFTPEQARKYWEATEVAAKEILPGESLTFYCEKYASDIKRVTELEQVITHCDSNDVSILIESEMGMTQSLSARGLRQNLSYIVTCTYTFTRDGDIGTDLVSRIIRLGNNFLSQAAGDKEQLQQSFYSQSLEYAYNQGFLIWQSILRTTWALEVQALTLNQTWNHLWYQFNARSSNPAPIPNYWTWDGYELGEVVIEAIHPLSILSQGVGHLTATPQHNQTQDELVLPGRSQVCALMTMEQISKRRLTKVEQLNHLFEVMQSNDVIDTEFIIQLNSVTTQALDRQLEQTIAQANSAKLMAEETAIGRDVRSEQILEESFEAQKLVGGGGAGIYVSLVAKIYRSDRKALNEACQELSRKFGGNLKREDNIAWSLWLETLPMTIGRILQKTSLVEDRRLMLDNLSFYRYLPNVAPEDVHADGVELIVKGGKPIYLDMHRQETLRGLIIGESGSGKSVIAWRIILDFLSCNLPVIGMDSAVGGNSSFRWAIQMLNGAHIDISRNSSNLVEPPDLRNYRGDDYCVRLNQWKATVCNTLVTYIMYGINEPKLTQRVENLVVATTEKFINHHQIKRRINQAFEFGFGSDAWQNMPTLIDWLKFCTKEQLNLRNFEELDKQAINQIRTQITSLLSSAIGNTVGRPSSFDPSSRIKFFTIVNLDNEREQVLIAQTIQSTCVRLALRYLKSLIVGDEIADLLKKGGFARTWGQMHAMARKSGISLLTISQNIEEIQKCSAAADILKNISFKLVGRITTDGATSLVEALKYPDLVYENSTKAFKTDKELGCSHWLLEIQNQFWQTQFFPSSLNLAMVANGSNEVKLRTEIMQRAIQNGTDRWLALDEYAQAIASLSETKTVNSL
;
A
#
# COMPACT_ATOMS: atom_id res chain seq x y z
N HIS A 1 -5.19 27.92 11.69
CA HIS A 1 -4.47 28.80 12.64
C HIS A 1 -4.20 28.08 13.97
N GLU A 2 -5.20 27.55 14.65
CA GLU A 2 -4.99 26.78 15.89
C GLU A 2 -4.05 25.57 15.71
N MET A 3 -4.10 24.91 14.57
CA MET A 3 -3.26 23.75 14.27
C MET A 3 -1.79 24.17 14.13
N ILE A 4 -1.50 25.26 13.44
CA ILE A 4 -0.12 25.76 13.24
C ILE A 4 0.45 26.32 14.55
N ASP A 5 -0.34 27.01 15.38
CA ASP A 5 0.10 27.46 16.70
C ASP A 5 0.40 26.34 17.69
N ARG A 6 -0.26 25.20 17.52
CA ARG A 6 0.00 23.97 18.28
C ARG A 6 1.27 23.23 17.80
N MET A 7 1.68 23.46 16.54
CA MET A 7 2.82 22.85 15.89
C MET A 7 4.13 23.61 16.09
N ARG A 8 4.11 24.78 16.73
CA ARG A 8 5.36 25.54 16.97
C ARG A 8 6.21 24.92 18.07
N PRO A 9 7.50 24.61 17.82
CA PRO A 9 8.38 24.19 18.87
C PRO A 9 8.56 25.33 19.88
N ARG A 10 8.19 25.10 21.12
CA ARG A 10 8.54 26.03 22.21
C ARG A 10 9.97 25.74 22.64
N PRO A 11 10.86 26.75 22.68
CA PRO A 11 12.24 26.55 23.07
C PRO A 11 12.31 25.91 24.46
N GLY A 12 12.93 24.73 24.57
CA GLY A 12 13.34 24.12 25.83
C GLY A 12 12.37 23.13 26.49
N LYS A 13 11.34 22.64 25.82
CA LYS A 13 10.52 21.54 26.36
C LYS A 13 10.47 20.37 25.38
N ASN A 14 10.78 19.20 25.91
CA ASN A 14 10.47 17.94 25.24
C ASN A 14 8.97 17.93 24.90
N TRP A 15 8.64 17.67 23.65
CA TRP A 15 7.28 17.50 23.18
C TRP A 15 6.64 16.33 23.91
N ALA A 16 6.01 16.59 25.05
CA ALA A 16 4.99 15.71 25.52
C ALA A 16 3.75 16.00 24.68
N TYR A 17 3.52 15.22 23.64
CA TYR A 17 2.22 15.15 23.00
C TYR A 17 1.21 14.81 24.10
N THR A 18 0.51 15.81 24.60
CA THR A 18 -0.82 15.55 25.10
C THR A 18 -1.57 15.03 23.88
N ARG A 19 -1.73 13.72 23.77
CA ARG A 19 -2.74 13.12 22.91
C ARG A 19 -4.00 13.95 23.18
N LEU A 20 -4.37 14.79 22.23
CA LEU A 20 -5.76 15.15 22.15
C LEU A 20 -6.46 13.80 22.08
N PRO A 21 -7.32 13.44 23.04
CA PRO A 21 -8.10 12.23 22.86
C PRO A 21 -8.63 12.34 21.44
N TYR A 22 -8.42 11.32 20.63
CA TYR A 22 -9.06 11.20 19.34
C TYR A 22 -10.55 11.25 19.67
N VAL A 23 -11.07 12.44 19.63
CA VAL A 23 -12.51 12.65 19.65
C VAL A 23 -12.89 12.22 18.26
N SER A 24 -13.33 10.97 18.16
CA SER A 24 -14.04 10.53 16.98
C SER A 24 -14.96 11.69 16.58
N PRO A 25 -14.89 12.23 15.37
CA PRO A 25 -15.74 13.35 14.94
C PRO A 25 -17.23 13.02 15.00
N ILE A 26 -17.57 11.83 15.43
CA ILE A 26 -18.88 11.21 15.43
C ILE A 26 -19.76 11.57 16.63
N PRO A 27 -19.29 11.91 17.86
CA PRO A 27 -20.23 12.13 18.96
C PRO A 27 -21.21 13.29 18.75
N GLU A 28 -20.80 14.34 18.08
CA GLU A 28 -21.67 15.50 17.84
C GLU A 28 -22.56 15.38 16.60
N ASN A 29 -22.18 14.54 15.64
CA ASN A 29 -22.88 14.33 14.38
C ASN A 29 -23.68 13.03 14.32
N ARG A 30 -24.00 12.42 15.45
CA ARG A 30 -24.89 11.25 15.47
C ARG A 30 -26.26 11.61 14.95
N PRO A 31 -26.86 10.80 14.06
CA PRO A 31 -28.26 10.99 13.66
C PRO A 31 -29.14 11.04 14.88
N PRO A 32 -30.19 11.88 14.86
CA PRO A 32 -31.13 12.03 16.01
C PRO A 32 -31.69 10.69 16.47
N GLU A 33 -31.92 9.77 15.56
CA GLU A 33 -32.44 8.42 15.79
C GLU A 33 -31.48 7.57 16.64
N LEU A 34 -30.17 7.69 16.42
CA LEU A 34 -29.13 7.02 17.22
C LEU A 34 -28.99 7.64 18.62
N ARG A 35 -29.24 8.96 18.76
CA ARG A 35 -29.18 9.64 20.05
C ARG A 35 -30.35 9.23 20.97
N SER A 36 -31.52 8.94 20.40
CA SER A 36 -32.67 8.48 21.16
C SER A 36 -32.57 7.03 21.64
N LEU A 37 -31.74 6.22 20.97
CA LEU A 37 -31.55 4.79 21.30
C LEU A 37 -30.46 4.56 22.36
N ILE A 38 -29.49 5.46 22.49
CA ILE A 38 -28.41 5.36 23.48
C ILE A 38 -28.67 6.40 24.59
N LYS A 39 -29.45 6.00 25.61
CA LYS A 39 -29.52 6.78 26.83
C LYS A 39 -28.26 6.51 27.66
N ASP A 40 -27.65 7.57 28.19
CA ASP A 40 -26.47 7.47 29.06
C ASP A 40 -26.70 6.56 30.28
N GLU A 41 -27.94 6.45 30.74
CA GLU A 41 -28.35 5.55 31.83
C GLU A 41 -28.24 4.07 31.48
N GLU A 42 -28.37 3.68 30.20
CA GLU A 42 -28.23 2.28 29.75
C GLU A 42 -26.77 1.81 29.63
N LEU A 43 -25.85 2.75 29.41
CA LEU A 43 -24.42 2.49 29.50
C LEU A 43 -23.97 2.18 30.92
N THR A 44 -24.70 2.71 31.94
CA THR A 44 -24.44 2.45 33.35
C THR A 44 -25.06 1.16 33.89
N LEU A 45 -25.96 0.50 33.15
CA LEU A 45 -26.52 -0.81 33.51
C LEU A 45 -25.49 -1.96 33.38
N ARG A 46 -24.42 -1.75 32.65
CA ARG A 46 -23.36 -2.76 32.43
C ARG A 46 -22.67 -3.23 33.71
N PRO A 47 -22.30 -2.33 34.67
CA PRO A 47 -21.76 -2.77 35.95
C PRO A 47 -22.72 -3.60 36.78
N LYS A 48 -24.05 -3.35 36.69
CA LYS A 48 -25.07 -4.13 37.38
C LYS A 48 -25.20 -5.55 36.84
N TYR A 49 -25.11 -5.71 35.53
CA TYR A 49 -25.11 -7.05 34.87
C TYR A 49 -23.86 -7.85 35.25
N ILE A 50 -22.70 -7.23 35.21
CA ILE A 50 -21.42 -7.85 35.62
C ILE A 50 -21.48 -8.25 37.08
N ASN A 51 -21.99 -7.37 37.96
CA ASN A 51 -22.15 -7.66 39.37
C ASN A 51 -23.17 -8.78 39.65
N GLN A 52 -24.26 -8.89 38.89
CA GLN A 52 -25.21 -10.00 39.00
C GLN A 52 -24.60 -11.33 38.56
N MET A 53 -23.78 -11.34 37.52
CA MET A 53 -23.04 -12.51 37.09
C MET A 53 -22.02 -12.97 38.13
N GLN A 54 -21.33 -12.05 38.78
CA GLN A 54 -20.37 -12.34 39.86
C GLN A 54 -21.06 -12.88 41.13
N GLN A 55 -22.27 -12.42 41.46
CA GLN A 55 -23.01 -12.82 42.65
C GLN A 55 -23.68 -14.21 42.54
N THR A 56 -23.98 -14.67 41.33
CA THR A 56 -24.71 -15.96 41.17
C THR A 56 -23.81 -17.19 41.09
N GLY A 57 -22.50 -17.03 41.04
CA GLY A 57 -21.51 -18.11 40.94
C GLY A 57 -21.72 -19.08 39.76
N LYS A 58 -22.65 -18.77 38.85
CA LYS A 58 -22.89 -19.54 37.64
C LYS A 58 -21.89 -19.14 36.58
N LYS A 59 -21.07 -20.10 36.15
CA LYS A 59 -20.17 -19.99 35.00
C LYS A 59 -20.92 -19.84 33.66
N GLU A 60 -22.23 -19.95 33.63
CA GLU A 60 -23.04 -19.74 32.45
C GLU A 60 -23.39 -18.27 32.32
N VAL A 61 -22.68 -17.61 31.45
CA VAL A 61 -23.05 -16.27 31.03
C VAL A 61 -24.32 -16.39 30.20
N PHE A 62 -25.38 -15.79 30.66
CA PHE A 62 -26.50 -15.49 29.80
C PHE A 62 -26.15 -14.16 29.11
N PRO A 63 -25.67 -14.20 27.88
CA PRO A 63 -25.64 -12.97 27.13
C PRO A 63 -27.09 -12.50 27.08
N PRO A 64 -27.36 -11.23 27.21
CA PRO A 64 -28.67 -10.66 26.97
C PRO A 64 -29.14 -10.89 25.52
N PHE A 65 -28.49 -11.77 24.75
CA PHE A 65 -28.59 -11.89 23.32
C PHE A 65 -28.77 -13.34 22.90
N VAL A 66 -29.92 -13.60 22.37
CA VAL A 66 -30.18 -14.87 21.67
C VAL A 66 -29.24 -14.91 20.45
N GLY A 67 -28.34 -15.85 20.42
CA GLY A 67 -27.41 -16.07 19.29
C GLY A 67 -25.90 -15.99 19.60
N PHE A 68 -25.50 -15.40 20.73
CA PHE A 68 -24.09 -15.37 21.16
C PHE A 68 -23.65 -16.58 21.99
N GLN A 69 -24.52 -17.52 22.18
CA GLN A 69 -24.37 -18.64 23.11
C GLN A 69 -23.29 -19.63 22.70
N HIS A 70 -22.80 -19.56 21.48
CA HIS A 70 -21.87 -20.53 20.94
C HIS A 70 -20.42 -20.31 21.38
N LEU A 71 -20.00 -19.07 21.61
CA LEU A 71 -18.63 -18.80 22.01
C LEU A 71 -18.38 -19.22 23.47
N VAL A 72 -17.49 -20.18 23.66
CA VAL A 72 -17.01 -20.62 24.97
C VAL A 72 -15.76 -19.85 25.39
N SER A 73 -14.72 -19.87 24.55
CA SER A 73 -13.48 -19.14 24.83
C SER A 73 -12.66 -18.88 23.56
N PRO A 74 -11.96 -17.75 23.46
CA PRO A 74 -10.82 -17.62 22.56
C PRO A 74 -9.70 -18.55 23.02
N ILE A 75 -8.90 -19.06 22.08
CA ILE A 75 -7.81 -20.00 22.34
C ILE A 75 -6.49 -19.44 21.79
N LYS A 76 -5.43 -19.62 22.57
CA LYS A 76 -4.05 -19.42 22.17
C LYS A 76 -3.32 -20.75 22.07
N TYR A 77 -2.97 -21.16 20.86
CA TYR A 77 -2.08 -22.29 20.64
C TYR A 77 -0.62 -21.82 20.75
N CYS A 78 0.11 -22.40 21.67
CA CYS A 78 1.50 -22.00 21.99
C CYS A 78 2.56 -22.98 21.45
N GLN A 79 2.26 -23.77 20.43
CA GLN A 79 3.21 -24.76 19.89
C GLN A 79 4.39 -24.14 19.15
N LYS A 80 5.60 -24.61 19.44
CA LYS A 80 6.85 -24.26 18.73
C LYS A 80 7.08 -22.74 18.59
N ASN A 81 6.82 -21.98 19.65
CA ASN A 81 6.94 -20.50 19.66
C ASN A 81 6.03 -19.78 18.64
N LYS A 82 4.98 -20.43 18.17
CA LYS A 82 3.96 -19.80 17.31
C LYS A 82 2.74 -19.46 18.14
N ASP A 83 2.34 -18.20 18.07
CA ASP A 83 1.09 -17.71 18.64
C ASP A 83 -0.01 -17.86 17.57
N LEU A 84 -0.85 -18.90 17.69
CA LEU A 84 -1.99 -19.10 16.82
C LEU A 84 -3.28 -18.86 17.60
N GLY A 85 -4.13 -17.98 17.09
CA GLY A 85 -5.46 -17.70 17.63
C GLY A 85 -6.53 -18.60 17.04
N ALA A 86 -7.49 -19.02 17.87
CA ALA A 86 -8.70 -19.71 17.44
C ALA A 86 -9.88 -19.34 18.34
N LEU A 87 -11.11 -19.70 17.93
CA LEU A 87 -12.32 -19.55 18.73
C LEU A 87 -12.91 -20.94 19.00
N PHE A 88 -13.19 -21.22 20.26
CA PHE A 88 -13.86 -22.47 20.68
C PHE A 88 -15.35 -22.21 20.83
N LEU A 89 -16.15 -22.93 20.07
CA LEU A 89 -17.61 -22.79 20.02
C LEU A 89 -18.28 -24.09 20.48
N LYS A 90 -19.48 -23.94 21.09
CA LYS A 90 -20.32 -25.04 21.52
C LYS A 90 -21.80 -24.77 21.24
N ASN A 91 -22.48 -25.71 20.64
CA ASN A 91 -23.93 -25.68 20.47
C ASN A 91 -24.51 -27.07 20.82
N GLY A 92 -25.10 -27.22 22.02
CA GLY A 92 -25.54 -28.49 22.53
C GLY A 92 -24.41 -29.51 22.65
N GLN A 93 -24.47 -30.59 21.86
CA GLN A 93 -23.43 -31.62 21.78
C GLN A 93 -22.40 -31.39 20.69
N GLN A 94 -22.60 -30.39 19.86
CA GLN A 94 -21.70 -30.04 18.77
C GLN A 94 -20.66 -29.01 19.26
N TYR A 95 -19.41 -29.29 18.98
CA TYR A 95 -18.28 -28.40 19.23
C TYR A 95 -17.63 -27.99 17.90
N GLN A 96 -17.15 -26.78 17.82
CA GLN A 96 -16.47 -26.27 16.63
C GLN A 96 -15.30 -25.38 17.02
N ILE A 97 -14.19 -25.54 16.33
CA ILE A 97 -13.05 -24.63 16.44
C ILE A 97 -12.95 -23.86 15.12
N VAL A 98 -12.80 -22.53 15.25
CA VAL A 98 -12.66 -21.61 14.13
C VAL A 98 -11.24 -21.07 14.09
N PHE A 99 -10.53 -21.34 13.02
CA PHE A 99 -9.21 -20.80 12.71
C PHE A 99 -9.34 -19.62 11.77
N CYS A 100 -8.55 -18.58 12.00
CA CYS A 100 -8.57 -17.37 11.21
C CYS A 100 -7.23 -17.14 10.52
N PHE A 101 -7.29 -16.73 9.25
CA PHE A 101 -6.12 -16.39 8.44
C PHE A 101 -6.29 -15.02 7.82
N GLN A 102 -5.23 -14.21 7.85
CA GLN A 102 -5.11 -13.05 6.97
C GLN A 102 -4.86 -13.57 5.56
N LEU A 103 -5.63 -13.07 4.61
CA LEU A 103 -5.51 -13.41 3.20
C LEU A 103 -4.86 -12.25 2.44
N THR A 104 -3.85 -12.56 1.62
CA THR A 104 -3.38 -11.70 0.55
C THR A 104 -3.98 -12.23 -0.75
N PRO A 105 -4.99 -11.57 -1.33
CA PRO A 105 -5.64 -12.05 -2.54
C PRO A 105 -4.76 -11.87 -3.77
N TRP A 106 -5.11 -12.54 -4.87
CA TRP A 106 -4.38 -12.43 -6.13
C TRP A 106 -4.45 -11.02 -6.69
N HIS A 107 -3.39 -10.62 -7.38
CA HIS A 107 -3.36 -9.37 -8.11
C HIS A 107 -4.32 -9.39 -9.30
N THR A 108 -5.00 -8.27 -9.58
CA THR A 108 -6.01 -8.17 -10.65
C THR A 108 -5.44 -8.17 -12.06
N SER A 109 -4.17 -7.79 -12.21
CA SER A 109 -3.48 -7.81 -13.50
C SER A 109 -2.84 -9.17 -13.71
N PHE A 110 -3.56 -10.10 -14.31
CA PHE A 110 -3.04 -11.41 -14.67
C PHE A 110 -3.27 -11.74 -16.15
N THR A 111 -2.37 -12.56 -16.67
CA THR A 111 -2.48 -13.07 -18.04
C THR A 111 -3.61 -14.12 -18.13
N PRO A 112 -4.14 -14.41 -19.32
CA PRO A 112 -5.14 -15.47 -19.50
C PRO A 112 -4.67 -16.84 -18.98
N GLU A 113 -3.37 -17.12 -19.05
CA GLU A 113 -2.79 -18.36 -18.52
C GLU A 113 -2.78 -18.39 -16.98
N GLN A 114 -2.45 -17.27 -16.33
CA GLN A 114 -2.56 -17.15 -14.88
C GLN A 114 -4.02 -17.25 -14.43
N ALA A 115 -4.95 -16.61 -15.11
CA ALA A 115 -6.38 -16.74 -14.83
C ALA A 115 -6.84 -18.19 -14.89
N ARG A 116 -6.38 -18.96 -15.89
CA ARG A 116 -6.70 -20.39 -16.00
C ARG A 116 -6.15 -21.18 -14.82
N LYS A 117 -4.90 -20.93 -14.41
CA LYS A 117 -4.30 -21.59 -13.24
C LYS A 117 -5.06 -21.31 -11.95
N TYR A 118 -5.46 -20.05 -11.72
CA TYR A 118 -6.25 -19.68 -10.54
C TYR A 118 -7.61 -20.32 -10.55
N TRP A 119 -8.22 -20.41 -11.72
CA TRP A 119 -9.50 -21.12 -11.89
C TRP A 119 -9.40 -22.60 -11.55
N GLU A 120 -8.43 -23.31 -12.14
CA GLU A 120 -8.17 -24.72 -11.88
C GLU A 120 -7.83 -24.97 -10.40
N ALA A 121 -6.99 -24.13 -9.80
CA ALA A 121 -6.65 -24.22 -8.37
C ALA A 121 -7.88 -24.05 -7.47
N THR A 122 -8.76 -23.10 -7.79
CA THR A 122 -9.99 -22.87 -7.05
C THR A 122 -10.92 -24.06 -7.14
N GLU A 123 -11.08 -24.65 -8.33
CA GLU A 123 -11.92 -25.84 -8.52
C GLU A 123 -11.43 -27.04 -7.71
N VAL A 124 -10.12 -27.28 -7.68
CA VAL A 124 -9.51 -28.35 -6.90
C VAL A 124 -9.67 -28.08 -5.40
N ALA A 125 -9.37 -26.88 -4.94
CA ALA A 125 -9.49 -26.49 -3.53
C ALA A 125 -10.95 -26.61 -3.03
N ALA A 126 -11.91 -26.22 -3.86
CA ALA A 126 -13.32 -26.32 -3.53
C ALA A 126 -13.76 -27.78 -3.28
N LYS A 127 -13.21 -28.74 -4.03
CA LYS A 127 -13.46 -30.18 -3.85
C LYS A 127 -12.82 -30.73 -2.55
N GLU A 128 -11.77 -30.09 -2.06
CA GLU A 128 -11.06 -30.49 -0.84
C GLU A 128 -11.68 -29.94 0.45
N ILE A 129 -12.71 -29.08 0.35
CA ILE A 129 -13.44 -28.59 1.53
C ILE A 129 -14.05 -29.79 2.26
N LEU A 130 -13.68 -29.94 3.53
CA LEU A 130 -14.10 -31.08 4.34
C LEU A 130 -15.63 -31.12 4.51
N PRO A 131 -16.28 -32.29 4.40
CA PRO A 131 -17.72 -32.40 4.58
C PRO A 131 -18.15 -31.91 5.97
N GLY A 132 -19.15 -31.02 6.00
CA GLY A 132 -19.66 -30.44 7.24
C GLY A 132 -18.90 -29.23 7.74
N GLU A 133 -17.79 -28.90 7.09
CA GLU A 133 -16.98 -27.70 7.43
C GLU A 133 -17.33 -26.52 6.54
N SER A 134 -17.00 -25.34 7.07
CA SER A 134 -17.24 -24.05 6.41
C SER A 134 -15.93 -23.31 6.17
N LEU A 135 -15.82 -22.70 5.00
CA LEU A 135 -14.80 -21.73 4.67
C LEU A 135 -15.50 -20.38 4.42
N THR A 136 -15.15 -19.35 5.18
CA THR A 136 -15.80 -18.05 5.07
C THR A 136 -14.78 -16.95 4.81
N PHE A 137 -14.98 -16.20 3.73
CA PHE A 137 -14.19 -15.02 3.40
C PHE A 137 -14.89 -13.77 3.93
N TYR A 138 -14.17 -12.94 4.65
CA TYR A 138 -14.58 -11.63 5.11
C TYR A 138 -13.77 -10.59 4.35
N CYS A 139 -14.42 -9.84 3.47
CA CYS A 139 -13.81 -8.82 2.63
C CYS A 139 -14.38 -7.46 3.06
N GLU A 140 -13.70 -6.76 3.95
CA GLU A 140 -14.17 -5.50 4.52
C GLU A 140 -13.44 -4.31 3.91
N LYS A 141 -14.19 -3.28 3.54
CA LYS A 141 -13.72 -1.96 3.16
C LYS A 141 -14.17 -0.96 4.21
N TYR A 142 -13.22 -0.25 4.81
CA TYR A 142 -13.50 0.62 5.96
C TYR A 142 -12.56 1.82 6.02
N ALA A 143 -13.05 2.96 6.55
CA ALA A 143 -12.23 4.13 6.80
C ALA A 143 -11.42 3.96 8.10
N SER A 144 -10.11 4.20 8.03
CA SER A 144 -9.24 4.30 9.21
C SER A 144 -7.91 4.94 8.82
N ASP A 145 -7.46 5.88 9.63
CA ASP A 145 -6.20 6.60 9.49
C ASP A 145 -5.17 6.24 10.56
N ILE A 146 -5.57 5.50 11.60
CA ILE A 146 -4.80 5.25 12.83
C ILE A 146 -3.39 4.75 12.51
N LYS A 147 -3.27 3.71 11.68
CA LYS A 147 -1.97 3.11 11.37
C LYS A 147 -1.04 4.12 10.70
N ARG A 148 -1.54 4.85 9.69
CA ARG A 148 -0.76 5.84 8.95
C ARG A 148 -0.38 7.03 9.82
N VAL A 149 -1.30 7.53 10.64
CA VAL A 149 -1.04 8.63 11.58
C VAL A 149 0.06 8.24 12.57
N THR A 150 -0.04 7.05 13.18
CA THR A 150 0.99 6.56 14.11
C THR A 150 2.38 6.46 13.45
N GLU A 151 2.46 6.04 12.20
CA GLU A 151 3.72 5.96 11.47
C GLU A 151 4.29 7.33 11.12
N LEU A 152 3.44 8.27 10.70
CA LEU A 152 3.87 9.65 10.46
C LEU A 152 4.34 10.33 11.77
N GLU A 153 3.68 10.07 12.91
CA GLU A 153 4.13 10.52 14.23
C GLU A 153 5.53 9.98 14.56
N GLN A 154 5.81 8.71 14.25
CA GLN A 154 7.15 8.14 14.42
C GLN A 154 8.19 8.83 13.52
N VAL A 155 7.85 9.10 12.26
CA VAL A 155 8.72 9.83 11.34
C VAL A 155 9.02 11.23 11.88
N ILE A 156 8.00 11.97 12.35
CA ILE A 156 8.18 13.31 12.95
C ILE A 156 9.11 13.24 14.16
N THR A 157 8.94 12.22 15.02
CA THR A 157 9.77 12.06 16.23
C THR A 157 11.25 11.85 15.92
N HIS A 158 11.57 11.21 14.78
CA HIS A 158 12.96 10.93 14.36
C HIS A 158 13.53 12.00 13.42
N CYS A 159 12.74 12.94 12.97
CA CYS A 159 13.17 14.00 12.04
C CYS A 159 13.91 15.11 12.79
N ASP A 160 15.15 15.41 12.37
CA ASP A 160 15.96 16.50 12.96
C ASP A 160 15.51 17.90 12.57
N SER A 161 14.72 18.04 11.50
CA SER A 161 14.31 19.33 10.94
C SER A 161 12.86 19.67 11.31
N ASN A 162 12.67 20.72 12.09
CA ASN A 162 11.34 21.25 12.41
C ASN A 162 10.56 21.67 11.15
N ASP A 163 11.25 22.24 10.17
CA ASP A 163 10.64 22.69 8.91
C ASP A 163 10.08 21.51 8.11
N VAL A 164 10.78 20.39 8.09
CA VAL A 164 10.32 19.14 7.46
C VAL A 164 9.18 18.51 8.26
N SER A 165 9.26 18.52 9.59
CA SER A 165 8.21 18.00 10.47
C SER A 165 6.87 18.70 10.24
N ILE A 166 6.83 20.02 10.07
CA ILE A 166 5.61 20.78 9.75
C ILE A 166 4.95 20.27 8.45
N LEU A 167 5.76 19.96 7.44
CA LEU A 167 5.24 19.45 6.17
C LEU A 167 4.69 18.03 6.30
N ILE A 168 5.31 17.17 7.13
CA ILE A 168 4.80 15.82 7.43
C ILE A 168 3.52 15.88 8.27
N GLU A 169 3.41 16.81 9.23
CA GLU A 169 2.18 17.04 9.99
C GLU A 169 1.02 17.48 9.08
N SER A 170 1.29 18.29 8.06
CA SER A 170 0.30 18.64 7.03
C SER A 170 -0.18 17.40 6.24
N GLU A 171 0.70 16.42 5.96
CA GLU A 171 0.32 15.13 5.36
C GLU A 171 -0.58 14.30 6.30
N MET A 172 -0.29 14.31 7.59
CA MET A 172 -1.11 13.64 8.60
C MET A 172 -2.54 14.21 8.60
N GLY A 173 -2.67 15.54 8.57
CA GLY A 173 -3.96 16.21 8.44
C GLY A 173 -4.71 15.84 7.14
N MET A 174 -3.99 15.72 6.01
CA MET A 174 -4.58 15.26 4.75
C MET A 174 -5.08 13.82 4.86
N THR A 175 -4.30 12.90 5.44
CA THR A 175 -4.70 11.50 5.66
C THR A 175 -6.00 11.41 6.47
N GLN A 176 -6.12 12.18 7.55
CA GLN A 176 -7.31 12.25 8.37
C GLN A 176 -8.52 12.79 7.58
N SER A 177 -8.31 13.86 6.81
CA SER A 177 -9.35 14.45 5.95
C SER A 177 -9.86 13.46 4.90
N LEU A 178 -8.96 12.72 4.23
CA LEU A 178 -9.33 11.73 3.23
C LEU A 178 -10.13 10.57 3.84
N SER A 179 -9.73 10.10 5.02
CA SER A 179 -10.46 9.05 5.74
C SER A 179 -11.84 9.54 6.18
N ALA A 180 -11.95 10.76 6.72
CA ALA A 180 -13.23 11.35 7.11
C ALA A 180 -14.19 11.56 5.91
N ARG A 181 -13.65 11.88 4.72
CA ARG A 181 -14.43 12.05 3.48
C ARG A 181 -14.76 10.71 2.79
N GLY A 182 -14.29 9.57 3.31
CA GLY A 182 -14.48 8.25 2.69
C GLY A 182 -13.65 8.01 1.44
N LEU A 183 -12.73 8.93 1.09
CA LEU A 183 -11.84 8.80 -0.08
C LEU A 183 -10.67 7.85 0.16
N ARG A 184 -10.34 7.62 1.44
CA ARG A 184 -9.31 6.69 1.88
C ARG A 184 -9.96 5.55 2.64
N GLN A 185 -9.89 4.34 2.07
CA GLN A 185 -10.55 3.13 2.56
C GLN A 185 -9.53 2.00 2.66
N ASN A 186 -9.37 1.47 3.85
CA ASN A 186 -8.56 0.27 4.04
C ASN A 186 -9.34 -0.97 3.61
N LEU A 187 -8.64 -1.99 3.18
CA LEU A 187 -9.20 -3.29 2.86
C LEU A 187 -8.68 -4.33 3.85
N SER A 188 -9.55 -5.19 4.33
CA SER A 188 -9.20 -6.33 5.17
C SER A 188 -9.78 -7.60 4.55
N TYR A 189 -8.94 -8.61 4.40
CA TYR A 189 -9.33 -9.92 3.88
C TYR A 189 -8.96 -10.96 4.92
N ILE A 190 -9.98 -11.53 5.54
CA ILE A 190 -9.82 -12.59 6.54
C ILE A 190 -10.59 -13.82 6.06
N VAL A 191 -9.97 -14.97 6.22
CA VAL A 191 -10.58 -16.25 5.94
C VAL A 191 -10.73 -17.00 7.27
N THR A 192 -11.92 -17.49 7.54
CA THR A 192 -12.18 -18.36 8.67
C THR A 192 -12.50 -19.78 8.20
N CYS A 193 -11.89 -20.75 8.84
CA CYS A 193 -12.04 -22.17 8.56
C CYS A 193 -12.50 -22.90 9.81
N THR A 194 -13.45 -23.81 9.68
CA THR A 194 -14.01 -24.53 10.81
C THR A 194 -13.48 -25.95 10.91
N TYR A 195 -13.48 -26.48 12.13
CA TYR A 195 -13.31 -27.89 12.43
C TYR A 195 -14.32 -28.30 13.47
N THR A 196 -15.23 -29.23 13.10
CA THR A 196 -16.41 -29.59 13.87
C THR A 196 -16.28 -31.02 14.43
N PHE A 197 -16.66 -31.20 15.66
CA PHE A 197 -16.73 -32.53 16.29
C PHE A 197 -17.96 -32.63 17.21
N THR A 198 -18.49 -33.86 17.35
CA THR A 198 -19.66 -34.14 18.18
C THR A 198 -19.28 -35.11 19.29
N ARG A 199 -19.96 -34.99 20.44
CA ARG A 199 -19.74 -35.90 21.56
C ARG A 199 -20.32 -37.31 21.34
N ASP A 200 -21.30 -37.44 20.48
CA ASP A 200 -22.07 -38.69 20.28
C ASP A 200 -21.77 -39.43 18.97
N GLY A 201 -20.61 -39.30 18.41
CA GLY A 201 -20.01 -40.28 17.48
C GLY A 201 -20.77 -40.72 16.23
N ASP A 202 -21.81 -40.01 15.79
CA ASP A 202 -22.67 -40.43 14.67
C ASP A 202 -22.29 -39.88 13.28
N ILE A 203 -21.14 -39.23 13.13
CA ILE A 203 -20.68 -38.78 11.84
C ILE A 203 -19.32 -39.41 11.52
N GLY A 204 -19.38 -40.48 10.74
CA GLY A 204 -18.21 -41.08 10.07
C GLY A 204 -17.41 -42.09 10.90
N THR A 205 -16.93 -43.10 10.23
CA THR A 205 -16.06 -44.18 10.71
C THR A 205 -14.64 -43.74 11.09
N ASP A 206 -14.44 -42.49 11.44
CA ASP A 206 -13.12 -41.86 11.65
C ASP A 206 -12.58 -42.02 13.09
N LEU A 207 -11.25 -41.88 13.20
CA LEU A 207 -10.47 -41.98 14.44
C LEU A 207 -11.02 -41.12 15.59
N VAL A 208 -11.64 -39.96 15.28
CA VAL A 208 -12.30 -39.06 16.25
C VAL A 208 -13.46 -39.77 16.96
N SER A 209 -14.27 -40.53 16.23
CA SER A 209 -15.36 -41.35 16.80
C SER A 209 -14.82 -42.44 17.74
N ARG A 210 -13.64 -42.99 17.45
CA ARG A 210 -12.97 -43.98 18.33
C ARG A 210 -12.48 -43.37 19.64
N ILE A 211 -11.94 -42.15 19.60
CA ILE A 211 -11.42 -41.48 20.79
C ILE A 211 -12.55 -40.97 21.67
N ILE A 212 -13.62 -40.44 21.08
CA ILE A 212 -14.83 -40.09 21.84
C ILE A 212 -15.43 -41.31 22.51
N ARG A 213 -15.43 -42.48 21.86
CA ARG A 213 -15.84 -43.76 22.48
C ARG A 213 -14.88 -44.18 23.61
N LEU A 214 -13.57 -43.99 23.44
CA LEU A 214 -12.59 -44.25 24.52
C LEU A 214 -12.81 -43.28 25.68
N GLY A 215 -13.04 -41.99 25.44
CA GLY A 215 -13.40 -41.01 26.45
C GLY A 215 -14.70 -41.34 27.17
N ASN A 216 -15.74 -41.76 26.45
CA ASN A 216 -17.03 -42.21 27.07
C ASN A 216 -16.89 -43.48 27.87
N ASN A 217 -16.06 -44.44 27.46
CA ASN A 217 -15.76 -45.63 28.24
C ASN A 217 -14.96 -45.32 29.50
N PHE A 218 -14.05 -44.35 29.46
CA PHE A 218 -13.36 -43.84 30.66
C PHE A 218 -14.33 -43.09 31.58
N LEU A 219 -15.26 -42.31 31.06
CA LEU A 219 -16.29 -41.60 31.83
C LEU A 219 -17.23 -42.53 32.61
N SER A 220 -17.47 -43.73 32.09
CA SER A 220 -18.30 -44.73 32.80
C SER A 220 -17.57 -45.46 33.92
N GLN A 221 -16.24 -45.47 33.93
CA GLN A 221 -15.40 -46.13 34.94
C GLN A 221 -14.88 -45.25 36.07
N ALA A 222 -14.82 -43.89 35.84
CA ALA A 222 -14.25 -42.95 36.81
C ALA A 222 -15.33 -42.02 37.36
N ALA A 223 -16.08 -42.49 38.36
CA ALA A 223 -17.10 -41.66 39.03
C ALA A 223 -16.54 -40.57 39.98
N GLY A 224 -15.28 -40.17 39.84
CA GLY A 224 -14.58 -39.34 40.84
C GLY A 224 -14.27 -37.90 40.39
N ASP A 225 -13.93 -37.59 39.11
CA ASP A 225 -13.43 -36.29 38.73
C ASP A 225 -13.92 -35.79 37.36
N LYS A 226 -15.12 -35.24 37.37
CA LYS A 226 -15.75 -34.70 36.13
C LYS A 226 -14.93 -33.55 35.50
N GLU A 227 -14.21 -32.76 36.28
CA GLU A 227 -13.41 -31.65 35.79
C GLU A 227 -12.15 -32.11 35.06
N GLN A 228 -11.42 -33.10 35.60
CA GLN A 228 -10.22 -33.65 34.93
C GLN A 228 -10.58 -34.34 33.62
N LEU A 229 -11.71 -35.07 33.57
CA LEU A 229 -12.19 -35.69 32.35
C LEU A 229 -12.63 -34.67 31.28
N GLN A 230 -13.20 -33.57 31.67
CA GLN A 230 -13.59 -32.53 30.77
C GLN A 230 -12.35 -31.77 30.22
N GLN A 231 -11.34 -31.54 31.05
CA GLN A 231 -10.08 -30.95 30.62
C GLN A 231 -9.31 -31.85 29.65
N SER A 232 -9.25 -33.15 29.91
CA SER A 232 -8.61 -34.12 29.02
C SER A 232 -9.34 -34.21 27.66
N PHE A 233 -10.67 -34.19 27.67
CA PHE A 233 -11.46 -34.16 26.44
C PHE A 233 -11.19 -32.90 25.61
N TYR A 234 -11.13 -31.71 26.23
CA TYR A 234 -10.87 -30.49 25.52
C TYR A 234 -9.42 -30.45 25.00
N SER A 235 -8.42 -30.87 25.77
CA SER A 235 -7.03 -30.93 25.31
C SER A 235 -6.86 -31.83 24.09
N GLN A 236 -7.44 -33.03 24.11
CA GLN A 236 -7.42 -33.92 22.95
C GLN A 236 -8.17 -33.35 21.75
N SER A 237 -9.32 -32.71 21.97
CA SER A 237 -10.06 -32.05 20.90
C SER A 237 -9.27 -30.93 20.24
N LEU A 238 -8.50 -30.16 21.04
CA LEU A 238 -7.62 -29.10 20.53
C LEU A 238 -6.46 -29.68 19.73
N GLU A 239 -5.87 -30.78 20.16
CA GLU A 239 -4.82 -31.48 19.41
C GLU A 239 -5.31 -31.94 18.03
N TYR A 240 -6.50 -32.59 17.99
CA TYR A 240 -7.09 -33.02 16.73
C TYR A 240 -7.46 -31.86 15.83
N ALA A 241 -8.05 -30.81 16.38
CA ALA A 241 -8.36 -29.61 15.61
C ALA A 241 -7.12 -28.95 15.01
N TYR A 242 -6.01 -28.97 15.73
CA TYR A 242 -4.76 -28.48 15.19
C TYR A 242 -4.24 -29.35 14.05
N ASN A 243 -4.18 -30.68 14.25
CA ASN A 243 -3.58 -31.59 13.27
C ASN A 243 -4.49 -31.86 12.07
N GLN A 244 -5.79 -32.09 12.29
CA GLN A 244 -6.76 -32.45 11.26
C GLN A 244 -7.60 -31.28 10.75
N GLY A 245 -7.61 -30.15 11.45
CA GLY A 245 -8.25 -28.92 11.05
C GLY A 245 -7.25 -27.91 10.52
N PHE A 246 -6.50 -27.26 11.42
CA PHE A 246 -5.61 -26.13 11.07
C PHE A 246 -4.57 -26.47 10.00
N LEU A 247 -3.82 -27.57 10.16
CA LEU A 247 -2.77 -27.94 9.21
C LEU A 247 -3.34 -28.31 7.83
N ILE A 248 -4.49 -28.97 7.80
CA ILE A 248 -5.17 -29.34 6.54
C ILE A 248 -5.67 -28.06 5.85
N TRP A 249 -6.36 -27.18 6.55
CA TRP A 249 -6.81 -25.91 5.99
C TRP A 249 -5.66 -25.04 5.48
N GLN A 250 -4.57 -24.96 6.25
CA GLN A 250 -3.39 -24.23 5.81
C GLN A 250 -2.80 -24.82 4.51
N SER A 251 -2.81 -26.16 4.38
CA SER A 251 -2.37 -26.84 3.14
C SER A 251 -3.31 -26.57 1.97
N ILE A 252 -4.62 -26.68 2.18
CA ILE A 252 -5.62 -26.37 1.13
C ILE A 252 -5.45 -24.95 0.63
N LEU A 253 -5.40 -23.97 1.53
CA LEU A 253 -5.31 -22.57 1.18
C LEU A 253 -3.98 -22.21 0.47
N ARG A 254 -2.83 -22.69 1.00
CA ARG A 254 -1.50 -22.33 0.47
C ARG A 254 -1.11 -23.18 -0.72
N THR A 255 -1.31 -24.50 -0.63
CA THR A 255 -0.75 -25.43 -1.62
C THR A 255 -1.74 -25.69 -2.75
N THR A 256 -2.98 -26.02 -2.42
CA THR A 256 -3.99 -26.38 -3.42
C THR A 256 -4.57 -25.15 -4.10
N TRP A 257 -4.95 -24.13 -3.32
CA TRP A 257 -5.54 -22.89 -3.84
C TRP A 257 -4.50 -21.86 -4.28
N ALA A 258 -3.24 -22.03 -3.89
CA ALA A 258 -2.17 -21.09 -4.15
C ALA A 258 -2.45 -19.68 -3.63
N LEU A 259 -3.15 -19.56 -2.50
CA LEU A 259 -3.40 -18.31 -1.81
C LEU A 259 -2.28 -18.01 -0.81
N GLU A 260 -1.90 -16.76 -0.71
CA GLU A 260 -0.99 -16.32 0.33
C GLU A 260 -1.79 -16.04 1.61
N VAL A 261 -1.61 -16.89 2.63
CA VAL A 261 -2.32 -16.78 3.90
C VAL A 261 -1.36 -16.82 5.08
N GLN A 262 -1.65 -15.99 6.09
CA GLN A 262 -0.96 -15.97 7.36
C GLN A 262 -1.94 -16.25 8.48
N ALA A 263 -1.66 -17.24 9.32
CA ALA A 263 -2.49 -17.52 10.48
C ALA A 263 -2.50 -16.35 11.46
N LEU A 264 -3.67 -15.99 11.97
CA LEU A 264 -3.82 -14.90 12.93
C LEU A 264 -3.39 -15.33 14.34
N THR A 265 -2.78 -14.39 15.06
CA THR A 265 -2.54 -14.52 16.50
C THR A 265 -3.85 -14.43 17.28
N LEU A 266 -3.80 -14.78 18.60
CA LEU A 266 -4.97 -14.62 19.48
C LEU A 266 -5.53 -13.19 19.42
N ASN A 267 -4.66 -12.19 19.56
CA ASN A 267 -5.09 -10.79 19.56
C ASN A 267 -5.71 -10.39 18.21
N GLN A 268 -5.15 -10.82 17.10
CA GLN A 268 -5.69 -10.52 15.77
C GLN A 268 -7.05 -11.23 15.54
N THR A 269 -7.19 -12.49 15.96
CA THR A 269 -8.45 -13.24 15.89
C THR A 269 -9.53 -12.59 16.74
N TRP A 270 -9.17 -12.16 17.95
CA TRP A 270 -10.07 -11.46 18.84
C TRP A 270 -10.46 -10.08 18.29
N ASN A 271 -9.51 -9.32 17.75
CA ASN A 271 -9.77 -8.03 17.10
C ASN A 271 -10.73 -8.18 15.91
N HIS A 272 -10.55 -9.23 15.09
CA HIS A 272 -11.46 -9.49 13.98
C HIS A 272 -12.91 -9.68 14.46
N LEU A 273 -13.10 -10.45 15.54
CA LEU A 273 -14.41 -10.65 16.14
C LEU A 273 -14.94 -9.36 16.75
N TRP A 274 -14.11 -8.62 17.50
CA TRP A 274 -14.51 -7.40 18.19
C TRP A 274 -14.93 -6.29 17.22
N TYR A 275 -14.25 -6.16 16.07
CA TYR A 275 -14.60 -5.19 15.04
C TYR A 275 -15.89 -5.51 14.26
N GLN A 276 -16.46 -6.68 14.41
CA GLN A 276 -17.82 -6.92 13.93
C GLN A 276 -18.85 -6.10 14.71
N PHE A 277 -18.55 -5.75 15.95
CA PHE A 277 -19.43 -5.02 16.88
C PHE A 277 -19.06 -3.54 17.01
N ASN A 278 -17.80 -3.19 16.80
CA ASN A 278 -17.25 -1.88 17.09
C ASN A 278 -16.55 -1.28 15.86
N ALA A 279 -16.51 0.05 15.77
CA ALA A 279 -15.79 0.71 14.71
C ALA A 279 -14.27 0.44 14.79
N ARG A 280 -13.61 0.34 13.66
CA ARG A 280 -12.15 0.14 13.61
C ARG A 280 -11.35 1.35 14.09
N SER A 281 -11.98 2.51 14.17
CA SER A 281 -11.44 3.73 14.80
C SER A 281 -11.59 3.75 16.31
N SER A 282 -12.24 2.74 16.91
CA SER A 282 -12.40 2.68 18.35
C SER A 282 -11.10 2.26 19.06
N ASN A 283 -11.09 2.37 20.38
CA ASN A 283 -9.98 1.91 21.21
C ASN A 283 -9.61 0.46 20.90
N PRO A 284 -8.35 0.05 21.14
CA PRO A 284 -7.95 -1.34 21.02
C PRO A 284 -8.92 -2.26 21.73
N ALA A 285 -9.20 -3.43 21.14
CA ALA A 285 -10.08 -4.41 21.75
C ALA A 285 -9.58 -4.80 23.14
N PRO A 286 -10.44 -4.76 24.18
CA PRO A 286 -10.04 -5.28 25.50
C PRO A 286 -9.66 -6.75 25.36
N ILE A 287 -8.59 -7.17 26.02
CA ILE A 287 -8.14 -8.55 25.96
C ILE A 287 -9.12 -9.40 26.80
N PRO A 288 -9.76 -10.45 26.22
CA PRO A 288 -10.67 -11.32 26.96
C PRO A 288 -9.92 -12.34 27.81
N ASN A 289 -10.61 -13.02 28.70
CA ASN A 289 -10.13 -14.28 29.25
C ASN A 289 -10.03 -15.29 28.11
N TYR A 290 -9.00 -16.12 28.11
CA TYR A 290 -8.76 -17.06 27.03
C TYR A 290 -8.10 -18.36 27.52
N TRP A 291 -8.22 -19.42 26.73
CA TRP A 291 -7.52 -20.65 26.98
C TRP A 291 -6.17 -20.70 26.26
N THR A 292 -5.19 -21.32 26.92
CA THR A 292 -3.89 -21.63 26.32
C THR A 292 -3.74 -23.13 26.15
N TRP A 293 -3.15 -23.55 25.03
CA TRP A 293 -2.82 -24.94 24.76
C TRP A 293 -1.40 -25.05 24.21
N ASP A 294 -0.53 -25.79 24.88
CA ASP A 294 0.90 -25.91 24.56
C ASP A 294 1.23 -27.19 23.77
N GLY A 295 0.26 -28.04 23.53
CA GLY A 295 0.43 -29.33 22.90
C GLY A 295 0.11 -30.50 23.83
N TYR A 296 -0.02 -30.24 25.13
CA TYR A 296 -0.25 -31.24 26.18
C TYR A 296 -1.33 -30.80 27.17
N GLU A 297 -1.21 -29.59 27.68
CA GLU A 297 -2.10 -29.13 28.75
C GLU A 297 -2.95 -27.93 28.30
N LEU A 298 -4.16 -27.91 28.85
CA LEU A 298 -5.09 -26.82 28.70
C LEU A 298 -5.02 -25.91 29.93
N GLY A 299 -4.54 -24.67 29.73
CA GLY A 299 -4.51 -23.64 30.75
C GLY A 299 -5.59 -22.59 30.54
N GLU A 300 -6.01 -21.91 31.58
CA GLU A 300 -6.91 -20.75 31.49
C GLU A 300 -6.16 -19.49 31.97
N VAL A 301 -6.18 -18.45 31.16
CA VAL A 301 -5.63 -17.14 31.50
C VAL A 301 -6.78 -16.18 31.80
N VAL A 302 -6.88 -15.78 33.07
CA VAL A 302 -7.91 -14.83 33.52
C VAL A 302 -7.23 -13.48 33.70
N ILE A 303 -7.59 -12.51 32.84
CA ILE A 303 -7.04 -11.14 32.88
C ILE A 303 -7.89 -10.26 33.78
N GLU A 304 -9.19 -10.25 33.50
CA GLU A 304 -10.22 -9.65 34.35
C GLU A 304 -11.36 -10.65 34.42
N ALA A 305 -12.11 -10.67 35.51
CA ALA A 305 -13.21 -11.61 35.70
C ALA A 305 -14.41 -11.33 34.78
N ILE A 306 -14.14 -10.95 33.52
CA ILE A 306 -15.15 -10.58 32.51
C ILE A 306 -15.15 -11.61 31.41
N HIS A 307 -16.32 -12.23 31.20
CA HIS A 307 -16.49 -13.20 30.13
C HIS A 307 -16.37 -12.54 28.74
N PRO A 308 -15.75 -13.21 27.74
CA PRO A 308 -15.59 -12.67 26.38
C PRO A 308 -16.89 -12.11 25.75
N LEU A 309 -18.00 -12.78 25.94
CA LEU A 309 -19.30 -12.34 25.43
C LEU A 309 -19.78 -11.03 26.06
N SER A 310 -19.41 -10.76 27.31
CA SER A 310 -19.76 -9.50 27.99
C SER A 310 -18.99 -8.32 27.38
N ILE A 311 -17.74 -8.55 26.93
CA ILE A 311 -16.96 -7.55 26.21
C ILE A 311 -17.59 -7.25 24.85
N LEU A 312 -17.95 -8.28 24.08
CA LEU A 312 -18.56 -8.12 22.77
C LEU A 312 -19.94 -7.43 22.86
N SER A 313 -20.73 -7.81 23.86
CA SER A 313 -22.07 -7.25 24.06
C SER A 313 -22.08 -5.74 24.30
N GLN A 314 -20.95 -5.16 24.73
CA GLN A 314 -20.80 -3.74 24.87
C GLN A 314 -20.98 -2.96 23.55
N GLY A 315 -20.60 -3.54 22.41
CA GLY A 315 -20.77 -2.95 21.09
C GLY A 315 -22.20 -2.96 20.56
N VAL A 316 -23.08 -3.78 21.12
CA VAL A 316 -24.46 -3.96 20.64
C VAL A 316 -25.49 -3.27 21.56
N GLY A 317 -25.11 -3.00 22.82
CA GLY A 317 -26.01 -2.35 23.78
C GLY A 317 -27.24 -3.19 24.12
N HIS A 318 -28.38 -2.52 24.30
CA HIS A 318 -29.64 -3.15 24.67
C HIS A 318 -30.45 -3.75 23.51
N LEU A 319 -30.00 -3.53 22.28
CA LEU A 319 -30.68 -4.02 21.07
C LEU A 319 -31.01 -5.51 21.05
N THR A 320 -30.60 -6.17 21.96
CA THR A 320 -30.36 -7.57 22.02
C THR A 320 -31.36 -8.31 22.87
N ALA A 321 -32.02 -7.61 23.76
CA ALA A 321 -33.04 -8.24 24.61
C ALA A 321 -34.39 -8.40 23.91
N THR A 322 -34.72 -7.54 22.96
CA THR A 322 -35.99 -7.59 22.23
C THR A 322 -35.86 -6.96 20.86
N PRO A 323 -35.56 -7.75 19.80
CA PRO A 323 -35.44 -7.24 18.43
C PRO A 323 -36.68 -6.50 17.93
N GLN A 324 -37.82 -6.68 18.62
CA GLN A 324 -39.13 -6.20 18.17
C GLN A 324 -39.39 -4.73 18.47
N HIS A 325 -38.64 -4.06 19.35
CA HIS A 325 -39.04 -2.75 19.85
C HIS A 325 -38.36 -1.55 19.24
N ASN A 326 -37.21 -1.71 18.57
CA ASN A 326 -36.39 -0.53 18.20
C ASN A 326 -36.01 -0.45 16.73
N GLN A 327 -36.65 -1.23 15.85
CA GLN A 327 -36.14 -1.32 14.48
C GLN A 327 -37.23 -1.43 13.45
N THR A 328 -37.08 -0.73 12.40
CA THR A 328 -37.54 -1.18 11.11
C THR A 328 -36.89 -2.54 10.86
N GLN A 329 -37.68 -3.49 10.39
CA GLN A 329 -37.26 -4.89 10.22
C GLN A 329 -36.08 -5.05 9.23
N ASP A 330 -35.71 -4.00 8.52
CA ASP A 330 -34.77 -3.96 7.40
C ASP A 330 -33.39 -3.35 7.71
N GLU A 331 -33.17 -2.89 8.94
CA GLU A 331 -31.88 -2.31 9.35
C GLU A 331 -31.54 -2.61 10.80
N LEU A 332 -30.24 -2.50 11.10
CA LEU A 332 -29.70 -2.65 12.44
C LEU A 332 -28.98 -1.40 12.87
N VAL A 333 -29.16 -1.01 14.12
CA VAL A 333 -28.40 0.04 14.75
C VAL A 333 -27.30 -0.60 15.59
N LEU A 334 -26.03 -0.32 15.27
CA LEU A 334 -24.86 -0.85 15.98
C LEU A 334 -24.21 0.27 16.79
N PRO A 335 -24.50 0.37 18.09
CA PRO A 335 -23.98 1.46 18.93
C PRO A 335 -22.45 1.53 18.98
N GLY A 336 -21.78 0.38 19.01
CA GLY A 336 -20.34 0.32 19.01
C GLY A 336 -19.68 0.86 17.73
N ARG A 337 -20.39 0.81 16.60
CA ARG A 337 -19.96 1.42 15.34
C ARG A 337 -20.47 2.84 15.14
N SER A 338 -21.47 3.25 15.91
CA SER A 338 -22.21 4.52 15.72
C SER A 338 -22.80 4.67 14.31
N GLN A 339 -23.21 3.55 13.70
CA GLN A 339 -23.70 3.47 12.33
C GLN A 339 -24.96 2.60 12.27
N VAL A 340 -25.78 2.86 11.26
CA VAL A 340 -26.85 1.96 10.83
C VAL A 340 -26.33 0.97 9.81
N CYS A 341 -26.78 -0.27 9.90
CA CYS A 341 -26.35 -1.37 9.04
C CYS A 341 -27.54 -1.99 8.32
N ALA A 342 -27.41 -2.21 7.02
CA ALA A 342 -28.31 -3.07 6.25
C ALA A 342 -27.57 -4.31 5.79
N LEU A 343 -28.32 -5.42 5.69
CA LEU A 343 -27.82 -6.65 5.12
C LEU A 343 -28.47 -6.90 3.77
N MET A 344 -27.65 -7.25 2.80
CA MET A 344 -28.12 -7.63 1.48
C MET A 344 -27.63 -9.03 1.15
N THR A 345 -28.52 -9.83 0.56
CA THR A 345 -28.23 -11.21 0.15
C THR A 345 -28.41 -11.38 -1.34
N MET A 346 -27.70 -12.35 -1.90
CA MET A 346 -27.85 -12.68 -3.30
C MET A 346 -29.01 -13.65 -3.48
N GLU A 347 -29.99 -13.28 -4.31
CA GLU A 347 -31.13 -14.15 -4.64
C GLU A 347 -30.85 -15.06 -5.83
N GLN A 348 -30.22 -14.53 -6.86
CA GLN A 348 -29.94 -15.26 -8.08
C GLN A 348 -28.56 -14.90 -8.63
N ILE A 349 -27.91 -15.86 -9.25
CA ILE A 349 -26.67 -15.63 -9.97
C ILE A 349 -26.99 -14.91 -11.28
N SER A 350 -26.22 -13.86 -11.57
CA SER A 350 -26.37 -13.15 -12.85
C SER A 350 -26.12 -14.08 -14.03
N LYS A 351 -27.08 -14.16 -14.96
CA LYS A 351 -26.96 -14.94 -16.19
C LYS A 351 -26.04 -14.30 -17.25
N ARG A 352 -25.45 -13.12 -16.95
CA ARG A 352 -24.51 -12.46 -17.87
C ARG A 352 -23.26 -13.33 -18.04
N ARG A 353 -22.97 -13.73 -19.26
CA ARG A 353 -21.73 -14.43 -19.60
C ARG A 353 -20.56 -13.48 -19.43
N LEU A 354 -19.62 -13.83 -18.55
CA LEU A 354 -18.37 -13.13 -18.31
C LEU A 354 -17.21 -14.04 -18.74
N THR A 355 -16.12 -13.44 -19.19
CA THR A 355 -14.87 -14.18 -19.39
C THR A 355 -14.30 -14.64 -18.03
N LYS A 356 -13.37 -15.60 -18.02
CA LYS A 356 -12.73 -16.09 -16.79
C LYS A 356 -12.06 -14.95 -16.03
N VAL A 357 -11.38 -14.04 -16.72
CA VAL A 357 -10.73 -12.86 -16.13
C VAL A 357 -11.75 -11.93 -15.49
N GLU A 358 -12.82 -11.59 -16.22
CA GLU A 358 -13.88 -10.72 -15.68
C GLU A 358 -14.57 -11.35 -14.47
N GLN A 359 -14.75 -12.68 -14.47
CA GLN A 359 -15.32 -13.35 -13.29
C GLN A 359 -14.41 -13.25 -12.07
N LEU A 360 -13.12 -13.51 -12.23
CA LEU A 360 -12.16 -13.43 -11.13
C LEU A 360 -12.02 -11.98 -10.60
N ASN A 361 -12.21 -10.98 -11.43
CA ASN A 361 -12.10 -9.57 -11.03
C ASN A 361 -13.42 -8.94 -10.56
N HIS A 362 -14.54 -9.63 -10.66
CA HIS A 362 -15.86 -9.03 -10.46
C HIS A 362 -16.04 -8.38 -9.08
N LEU A 363 -15.71 -9.08 -8.01
CA LEU A 363 -15.84 -8.54 -6.66
C LEU A 363 -14.91 -7.33 -6.45
N PHE A 364 -13.69 -7.41 -6.98
CA PHE A 364 -12.76 -6.29 -6.93
C PHE A 364 -13.31 -5.06 -7.66
N GLU A 365 -13.86 -5.22 -8.87
CA GLU A 365 -14.45 -4.12 -9.63
C GLU A 365 -15.60 -3.44 -8.87
N VAL A 366 -16.40 -4.20 -8.14
CA VAL A 366 -17.42 -3.66 -7.25
C VAL A 366 -16.80 -2.91 -6.08
N MET A 367 -15.83 -3.51 -5.40
CA MET A 367 -15.18 -2.91 -4.22
C MET A 367 -14.35 -1.66 -4.56
N GLN A 368 -13.79 -1.57 -5.76
CA GLN A 368 -13.02 -0.37 -6.15
C GLN A 368 -13.90 0.84 -6.53
N SER A 369 -15.22 0.68 -6.56
CA SER A 369 -16.10 1.83 -6.75
C SER A 369 -16.05 2.79 -5.58
N ASN A 370 -16.02 4.10 -5.86
CA ASN A 370 -16.00 5.15 -4.84
C ASN A 370 -17.31 5.20 -4.02
N ASP A 371 -18.42 4.69 -4.55
CA ASP A 371 -19.72 4.64 -3.87
C ASP A 371 -19.82 3.48 -2.87
N VAL A 372 -18.93 2.48 -3.00
CA VAL A 372 -18.86 1.35 -2.07
C VAL A 372 -17.84 1.68 -0.99
N ILE A 373 -18.30 2.28 0.09
CA ILE A 373 -17.54 2.63 1.30
C ILE A 373 -18.13 1.92 2.50
N ASP A 374 -17.36 1.70 3.55
CA ASP A 374 -17.78 1.05 4.81
C ASP A 374 -18.71 -0.14 4.54
N THR A 375 -18.23 -1.09 3.77
CA THR A 375 -19.00 -2.26 3.32
C THR A 375 -18.19 -3.54 3.50
N GLU A 376 -18.81 -4.57 4.05
CA GLU A 376 -18.21 -5.90 4.24
C GLU A 376 -18.97 -6.93 3.40
N PHE A 377 -18.25 -7.68 2.57
CA PHE A 377 -18.76 -8.84 1.85
C PHE A 377 -18.33 -10.11 2.57
N ILE A 378 -19.30 -10.95 2.86
CA ILE A 378 -19.10 -12.23 3.53
C ILE A 378 -19.51 -13.32 2.56
N ILE A 379 -18.57 -14.18 2.20
CA ILE A 379 -18.76 -15.27 1.26
C ILE A 379 -18.46 -16.56 1.98
N GLN A 380 -19.47 -17.39 2.18
CA GLN A 380 -19.32 -18.69 2.85
C GLN A 380 -19.47 -19.84 1.87
N LEU A 381 -18.55 -20.78 1.94
CA LEU A 381 -18.52 -22.02 1.19
C LEU A 381 -18.71 -23.20 2.14
N ASN A 382 -19.64 -24.07 1.80
CA ASN A 382 -19.90 -25.31 2.55
C ASN A 382 -19.94 -26.49 1.60
N SER A 383 -19.21 -27.54 1.90
CA SER A 383 -19.26 -28.78 1.14
C SER A 383 -20.63 -29.48 1.28
N VAL A 384 -21.11 -30.00 0.19
CA VAL A 384 -22.35 -30.78 0.12
C VAL A 384 -22.00 -32.26 -0.08
N THR A 385 -22.55 -33.12 0.72
CA THR A 385 -22.39 -34.58 0.49
C THR A 385 -23.06 -34.99 -0.84
N THR A 386 -22.40 -35.85 -1.61
CA THR A 386 -22.92 -36.37 -2.87
C THR A 386 -24.35 -36.89 -2.74
N GLN A 387 -24.66 -37.62 -1.66
CA GLN A 387 -26.01 -38.14 -1.39
C GLN A 387 -27.05 -37.02 -1.19
N ALA A 388 -26.70 -35.93 -0.52
CA ALA A 388 -27.61 -34.80 -0.31
C ALA A 388 -27.86 -34.07 -1.63
N LEU A 389 -26.82 -33.93 -2.46
CA LEU A 389 -26.89 -33.29 -3.77
C LEU A 389 -27.76 -34.14 -4.74
N ASP A 390 -27.52 -35.43 -4.82
CA ASP A 390 -28.32 -36.35 -5.66
C ASP A 390 -29.80 -36.28 -5.32
N ARG A 391 -30.14 -36.35 -4.03
CA ARG A 391 -31.54 -36.25 -3.56
C ARG A 391 -32.17 -34.90 -3.97
N GLN A 392 -31.42 -33.82 -3.87
CA GLN A 392 -31.92 -32.50 -4.23
C GLN A 392 -32.13 -32.41 -5.75
N LEU A 393 -31.22 -32.94 -6.54
CA LEU A 393 -31.33 -32.97 -8.01
C LEU A 393 -32.54 -33.86 -8.44
N GLU A 394 -32.70 -35.01 -7.84
CA GLU A 394 -33.85 -35.87 -8.09
C GLU A 394 -35.19 -35.18 -7.77
N GLN A 395 -35.25 -34.45 -6.64
CA GLN A 395 -36.45 -33.68 -6.28
C GLN A 395 -36.71 -32.54 -7.28
N THR A 396 -35.68 -31.82 -7.69
CA THR A 396 -35.78 -30.73 -8.66
C THR A 396 -36.27 -31.26 -10.02
N ILE A 397 -35.71 -32.38 -10.47
CA ILE A 397 -36.12 -33.06 -11.71
C ILE A 397 -37.58 -33.51 -11.65
N ALA A 398 -37.98 -34.10 -10.53
CA ALA A 398 -39.36 -34.55 -10.33
C ALA A 398 -40.35 -33.38 -10.34
N GLN A 399 -40.01 -32.28 -9.67
CA GLN A 399 -40.84 -31.05 -9.66
C GLN A 399 -40.94 -30.41 -11.05
N ALA A 400 -39.83 -30.29 -11.76
CA ALA A 400 -39.81 -29.70 -13.10
C ALA A 400 -40.55 -30.57 -14.11
N ASN A 401 -40.42 -31.90 -14.04
CA ASN A 401 -41.21 -32.81 -14.85
C ASN A 401 -42.70 -32.68 -14.57
N SER A 402 -43.11 -32.61 -13.29
CA SER A 402 -44.54 -32.45 -12.93
C SER A 402 -45.08 -31.11 -13.44
N ALA A 403 -44.32 -30.03 -13.32
CA ALA A 403 -44.71 -28.71 -13.83
C ALA A 403 -44.83 -28.71 -15.38
N LYS A 404 -43.93 -29.40 -16.06
CA LYS A 404 -43.99 -29.56 -17.52
C LYS A 404 -45.23 -30.31 -17.95
N LEU A 405 -45.52 -31.43 -17.32
CA LEU A 405 -46.71 -32.23 -17.60
C LEU A 405 -48.02 -31.46 -17.34
N MET A 406 -48.10 -30.70 -16.26
CA MET A 406 -49.26 -29.83 -15.98
C MET A 406 -49.41 -28.73 -17.01
N ALA A 407 -48.33 -28.14 -17.54
CA ALA A 407 -48.39 -27.12 -18.58
C ALA A 407 -48.88 -27.71 -19.92
N GLU A 408 -48.47 -28.93 -20.26
CA GLU A 408 -48.92 -29.67 -21.43
C GLU A 408 -50.41 -30.05 -21.33
N GLU A 409 -50.89 -30.47 -20.16
CA GLU A 409 -52.29 -30.83 -19.94
C GLU A 409 -53.25 -29.62 -19.91
N THR A 410 -52.80 -28.48 -19.46
CA THR A 410 -53.60 -27.25 -19.30
C THR A 410 -53.69 -26.40 -20.56
N ALA A 411 -53.21 -26.84 -21.73
CA ALA A 411 -53.20 -26.12 -22.99
C ALA A 411 -52.52 -24.72 -22.96
N ILE A 412 -51.72 -24.45 -21.90
CA ILE A 412 -50.97 -23.17 -21.75
C ILE A 412 -49.75 -23.18 -22.67
N GLY A 413 -49.40 -24.30 -23.27
CA GLY A 413 -48.27 -24.42 -24.14
C GLY A 413 -47.02 -24.92 -23.48
N ARG A 414 -45.89 -24.72 -24.05
CA ARG A 414 -44.58 -25.22 -23.63
C ARG A 414 -44.06 -24.42 -22.42
N ASP A 415 -43.77 -25.06 -21.28
CA ASP A 415 -43.10 -24.42 -20.15
C ASP A 415 -41.57 -24.43 -20.35
N VAL A 416 -41.09 -23.39 -20.99
CA VAL A 416 -39.66 -23.21 -21.29
C VAL A 416 -38.82 -23.18 -20.03
N ARG A 417 -39.37 -22.69 -18.91
CA ARG A 417 -38.64 -22.62 -17.64
C ARG A 417 -38.40 -24.01 -17.05
N SER A 418 -39.42 -24.85 -17.05
CA SER A 418 -39.28 -26.23 -16.55
C SER A 418 -38.34 -27.04 -17.44
N GLU A 419 -38.40 -26.86 -18.78
CA GLU A 419 -37.44 -27.50 -19.68
C GLU A 419 -35.99 -27.08 -19.41
N GLN A 420 -35.74 -25.83 -19.18
CA GLN A 420 -34.41 -25.32 -18.86
C GLN A 420 -33.88 -25.87 -17.52
N ILE A 421 -34.75 -25.92 -16.49
CA ILE A 421 -34.40 -26.54 -15.17
C ILE A 421 -34.07 -28.03 -15.33
N LEU A 422 -34.79 -28.77 -16.16
CA LEU A 422 -34.50 -30.16 -16.44
C LEU A 422 -33.14 -30.35 -17.11
N GLU A 423 -32.84 -29.56 -18.14
CA GLU A 423 -31.59 -29.63 -18.87
C GLU A 423 -30.39 -29.28 -17.94
N GLU A 424 -30.49 -28.21 -17.17
CA GLU A 424 -29.48 -27.82 -16.18
C GLU A 424 -29.29 -28.86 -15.09
N SER A 425 -30.38 -29.50 -14.61
CA SER A 425 -30.33 -30.56 -13.58
C SER A 425 -29.67 -31.85 -14.11
N PHE A 426 -29.94 -32.24 -15.36
CA PHE A 426 -29.27 -33.40 -15.97
C PHE A 426 -27.78 -33.14 -16.23
N GLU A 427 -27.42 -31.94 -16.62
CA GLU A 427 -26.00 -31.55 -16.71
C GLU A 427 -25.33 -31.62 -15.35
N ALA A 428 -25.97 -31.11 -14.29
CA ALA A 428 -25.46 -31.20 -12.93
C ALA A 428 -25.24 -32.64 -12.47
N GLN A 429 -26.24 -33.55 -12.72
CA GLN A 429 -26.08 -34.97 -12.43
C GLN A 429 -24.90 -35.60 -13.17
N LYS A 430 -24.70 -35.24 -14.43
CA LYS A 430 -23.57 -35.73 -15.22
C LYS A 430 -22.22 -35.25 -14.67
N LEU A 431 -22.14 -34.01 -14.19
CA LEU A 431 -20.95 -33.46 -13.54
C LEU A 431 -20.67 -34.19 -12.21
N VAL A 432 -21.69 -34.40 -11.38
CA VAL A 432 -21.55 -35.13 -10.09
C VAL A 432 -21.14 -36.57 -10.32
N GLY A 433 -21.74 -37.24 -11.29
CA GLY A 433 -21.36 -38.61 -11.71
C GLY A 433 -19.93 -38.69 -12.26
N GLY A 434 -19.40 -37.61 -12.81
CA GLY A 434 -18.01 -37.47 -13.24
C GLY A 434 -17.01 -37.10 -12.13
N GLY A 435 -17.42 -37.10 -10.87
CA GLY A 435 -16.55 -36.76 -9.73
C GLY A 435 -16.54 -35.27 -9.34
N GLY A 436 -17.54 -34.52 -9.81
CA GLY A 436 -17.80 -33.17 -9.36
C GLY A 436 -18.27 -33.11 -7.92
N ALA A 437 -17.94 -32.10 -7.17
CA ALA A 437 -18.44 -31.84 -5.81
C ALA A 437 -19.43 -30.67 -5.83
N GLY A 438 -20.48 -30.76 -5.03
CA GLY A 438 -21.40 -29.66 -4.80
C GLY A 438 -20.94 -28.78 -3.64
N ILE A 439 -21.10 -27.47 -3.79
CA ILE A 439 -20.82 -26.50 -2.72
C ILE A 439 -21.99 -25.53 -2.59
N TYR A 440 -22.42 -25.29 -1.36
CA TYR A 440 -23.31 -24.18 -1.06
C TYR A 440 -22.47 -22.89 -0.95
N VAL A 441 -22.88 -21.87 -1.68
CA VAL A 441 -22.28 -20.54 -1.62
C VAL A 441 -23.32 -19.58 -1.06
N SER A 442 -22.96 -18.86 -0.01
CA SER A 442 -23.76 -17.78 0.53
C SER A 442 -22.98 -16.47 0.41
N LEU A 443 -23.60 -15.43 -0.16
CA LEU A 443 -23.06 -14.08 -0.20
C LEU A 443 -23.97 -13.15 0.60
N VAL A 444 -23.38 -12.48 1.57
CA VAL A 444 -24.02 -11.43 2.36
C VAL A 444 -23.15 -10.17 2.27
N ALA A 445 -23.77 -9.04 1.97
CA ALA A 445 -23.12 -7.73 2.09
C ALA A 445 -23.69 -6.99 3.30
N LYS A 446 -22.82 -6.53 4.22
CA LYS A 446 -23.14 -5.62 5.30
C LYS A 446 -22.73 -4.21 4.87
N ILE A 447 -23.66 -3.29 4.89
CA ILE A 447 -23.45 -1.91 4.48
C ILE A 447 -23.67 -1.01 5.70
N TYR A 448 -22.65 -0.24 6.04
CA TYR A 448 -22.68 0.66 7.20
C TYR A 448 -22.71 2.12 6.74
N ARG A 449 -23.63 2.91 7.28
CA ARG A 449 -23.71 4.37 7.00
C ARG A 449 -24.07 5.13 8.27
N SER A 450 -23.79 6.44 8.25
CA SER A 450 -24.12 7.34 9.37
C SER A 450 -25.62 7.53 9.57
N ASP A 451 -26.40 7.44 8.50
CA ASP A 451 -27.83 7.71 8.51
C ASP A 451 -28.59 6.81 7.52
N ARG A 452 -29.91 6.74 7.70
CA ARG A 452 -30.81 5.90 6.92
C ARG A 452 -30.90 6.31 5.44
N LYS A 453 -30.80 7.60 5.12
CA LYS A 453 -30.89 8.07 3.74
C LYS A 453 -29.67 7.59 2.94
N ALA A 454 -28.48 7.84 3.47
CA ALA A 454 -27.23 7.37 2.89
C ALA A 454 -27.19 5.84 2.79
N LEU A 455 -27.76 5.12 3.78
CA LEU A 455 -27.88 3.66 3.76
C LEU A 455 -28.76 3.17 2.60
N ASN A 456 -29.92 3.79 2.39
CA ASN A 456 -30.83 3.42 1.31
C ASN A 456 -30.21 3.67 -0.08
N GLU A 457 -29.55 4.82 -0.26
CA GLU A 457 -28.84 5.15 -1.49
C GLU A 457 -27.72 4.11 -1.77
N ALA A 458 -26.93 3.77 -0.75
CA ALA A 458 -25.87 2.78 -0.86
C ALA A 458 -26.39 1.37 -1.20
N CYS A 459 -27.52 0.94 -0.61
CA CYS A 459 -28.15 -0.35 -0.93
C CYS A 459 -28.63 -0.40 -2.38
N GLN A 460 -29.27 0.67 -2.86
CA GLN A 460 -29.72 0.74 -4.26
C GLN A 460 -28.54 0.70 -5.23
N GLU A 461 -27.48 1.46 -4.94
CA GLU A 461 -26.30 1.49 -5.80
C GLU A 461 -25.60 0.12 -5.82
N LEU A 462 -25.43 -0.52 -4.66
CA LEU A 462 -24.84 -1.84 -4.61
C LEU A 462 -25.68 -2.89 -5.35
N SER A 463 -27.01 -2.87 -5.18
CA SER A 463 -27.91 -3.73 -5.95
C SER A 463 -27.74 -3.55 -7.45
N ARG A 464 -27.61 -2.30 -7.92
CA ARG A 464 -27.39 -1.98 -9.35
C ARG A 464 -26.07 -2.57 -9.86
N LYS A 465 -24.98 -2.48 -9.06
CA LYS A 465 -23.68 -3.06 -9.43
C LYS A 465 -23.72 -4.58 -9.57
N PHE A 466 -24.57 -5.25 -8.81
CA PHE A 466 -24.84 -6.68 -8.93
C PHE A 466 -25.97 -7.03 -9.92
N GLY A 467 -26.39 -6.08 -10.76
CA GLY A 467 -27.43 -6.30 -11.79
C GLY A 467 -28.82 -6.56 -11.21
N GLY A 468 -29.11 -6.05 -10.00
CA GLY A 468 -30.39 -6.22 -9.32
C GLY A 468 -30.55 -7.55 -8.58
N ASN A 469 -29.51 -8.40 -8.56
CA ASN A 469 -29.57 -9.73 -7.94
C ASN A 469 -29.25 -9.70 -6.44
N LEU A 470 -28.68 -8.62 -5.92
CA LEU A 470 -28.41 -8.41 -4.52
C LEU A 470 -29.56 -7.59 -3.92
N LYS A 471 -30.30 -8.20 -2.98
CA LYS A 471 -31.47 -7.57 -2.36
C LYS A 471 -31.30 -7.38 -0.87
N ARG A 472 -31.86 -6.30 -0.36
CA ARG A 472 -31.91 -5.99 1.07
C ARG A 472 -32.87 -6.92 1.80
N GLU A 473 -32.46 -7.40 2.95
CA GLU A 473 -33.27 -8.22 3.84
C GLU A 473 -34.19 -7.39 4.71
N ASP A 474 -35.48 -7.70 4.66
CA ASP A 474 -36.53 -6.88 5.31
C ASP A 474 -36.94 -7.43 6.68
N ASN A 475 -36.86 -8.75 6.90
CA ASN A 475 -37.45 -9.36 8.11
C ASN A 475 -36.46 -10.15 8.96
N ILE A 476 -35.30 -10.47 8.43
CA ILE A 476 -34.33 -11.39 9.05
C ILE A 476 -32.96 -10.74 9.33
N ALA A 477 -32.86 -9.41 9.18
CA ALA A 477 -31.60 -8.70 9.26
C ALA A 477 -30.81 -9.04 10.55
N TRP A 478 -31.46 -9.07 11.71
CA TRP A 478 -30.80 -9.41 12.97
C TRP A 478 -30.30 -10.85 13.00
N SER A 479 -31.15 -11.82 12.64
CA SER A 479 -30.78 -13.24 12.64
C SER A 479 -29.65 -13.51 11.63
N LEU A 480 -29.73 -12.89 10.45
CA LEU A 480 -28.70 -13.00 9.43
C LEU A 480 -27.37 -12.38 9.87
N TRP A 481 -27.42 -11.21 10.55
CA TRP A 481 -26.21 -10.60 11.08
C TRP A 481 -25.51 -11.51 12.09
N LEU A 482 -26.27 -12.17 12.99
CA LEU A 482 -25.72 -13.15 13.92
C LEU A 482 -25.10 -14.36 13.21
N GLU A 483 -25.73 -14.85 12.14
CA GLU A 483 -25.20 -15.97 11.35
C GLU A 483 -23.89 -15.63 10.62
N THR A 484 -23.65 -14.36 10.34
CA THR A 484 -22.42 -13.88 9.68
C THR A 484 -21.23 -13.72 10.62
N LEU A 485 -21.42 -13.86 11.93
CA LEU A 485 -20.35 -13.73 12.90
C LEU A 485 -19.45 -14.97 12.92
N PRO A 486 -18.12 -14.83 13.02
CA PRO A 486 -17.20 -15.97 13.04
C PRO A 486 -17.33 -16.86 14.29
N MET A 487 -18.19 -16.49 15.23
CA MET A 487 -18.50 -17.23 16.45
C MET A 487 -19.83 -18.01 16.39
N THR A 488 -20.43 -18.17 15.22
CA THR A 488 -21.70 -18.86 15.07
C THR A 488 -21.50 -20.21 14.40
N ILE A 489 -22.01 -21.28 15.02
CA ILE A 489 -22.03 -22.64 14.45
C ILE A 489 -23.18 -22.74 13.45
N GLY A 490 -22.89 -23.16 12.24
CA GLY A 490 -23.87 -23.41 11.18
C GLY A 490 -23.57 -22.67 9.90
N ARG A 491 -24.42 -22.85 8.92
CA ARG A 491 -24.33 -22.17 7.63
C ARG A 491 -25.13 -20.89 7.66
N ILE A 492 -24.62 -19.87 6.98
CA ILE A 492 -25.35 -18.62 6.74
C ILE A 492 -26.62 -18.95 5.94
N LEU A 493 -27.74 -18.36 6.33
CA LEU A 493 -29.10 -18.62 5.76
C LEU A 493 -29.68 -20.03 6.00
N GLN A 494 -29.12 -20.79 6.91
CA GLN A 494 -29.67 -22.13 7.25
C GLN A 494 -30.80 -22.07 8.27
N LYS A 495 -30.74 -21.13 9.23
CA LYS A 495 -31.72 -21.08 10.35
C LYS A 495 -33.00 -20.36 9.98
N THR A 496 -33.07 -19.67 8.88
CA THR A 496 -34.21 -18.89 8.44
C THR A 496 -35.05 -19.73 7.48
N SER A 497 -36.15 -20.32 7.95
CA SER A 497 -37.06 -21.12 7.16
C SER A 497 -37.69 -20.42 5.95
N LEU A 498 -37.64 -19.08 5.91
CA LEU A 498 -38.18 -18.27 4.81
C LEU A 498 -37.22 -18.06 3.63
N VAL A 499 -35.98 -18.57 3.69
CA VAL A 499 -34.93 -18.22 2.76
C VAL A 499 -34.20 -19.42 2.16
N GLU A 500 -34.82 -20.58 2.10
CA GLU A 500 -34.18 -21.78 1.55
C GLU A 500 -33.75 -21.63 0.08
N ASP A 501 -34.42 -20.79 -0.67
CA ASP A 501 -34.14 -20.57 -2.10
C ASP A 501 -32.96 -19.62 -2.38
N ARG A 502 -32.36 -18.99 -1.36
CA ARG A 502 -31.24 -18.04 -1.52
C ARG A 502 -29.87 -18.69 -1.38
N ARG A 503 -29.80 -19.97 -1.22
CA ARG A 503 -28.52 -20.70 -1.25
C ARG A 503 -28.13 -20.94 -2.70
N LEU A 504 -26.94 -20.50 -3.00
CA LEU A 504 -26.35 -20.73 -4.31
C LEU A 504 -25.63 -22.07 -4.29
N MET A 505 -25.99 -22.95 -5.20
CA MET A 505 -25.16 -24.11 -5.46
C MET A 505 -24.02 -23.72 -6.38
N LEU A 506 -22.85 -24.33 -6.16
CA LEU A 506 -21.73 -24.16 -7.04
C LEU A 506 -22.08 -24.65 -8.42
N ASP A 507 -22.21 -23.74 -9.36
CA ASP A 507 -21.97 -24.04 -10.75
C ASP A 507 -20.58 -23.49 -11.15
N ASN A 508 -19.91 -24.19 -12.04
CA ASN A 508 -18.54 -23.89 -12.46
C ASN A 508 -18.35 -22.51 -13.09
N LEU A 509 -19.39 -21.71 -13.27
CA LEU A 509 -19.32 -20.43 -13.99
C LEU A 509 -19.59 -19.21 -13.10
N SER A 510 -20.23 -19.39 -11.95
CA SER A 510 -20.74 -18.26 -11.17
C SER A 510 -20.00 -18.04 -9.85
N PHE A 511 -19.46 -19.08 -9.28
CA PHE A 511 -18.75 -19.05 -7.99
C PHE A 511 -17.55 -18.09 -7.99
N TYR A 512 -16.77 -18.09 -9.04
CA TYR A 512 -15.54 -17.30 -9.16
C TYR A 512 -15.77 -15.79 -9.10
N ARG A 513 -16.98 -15.33 -9.37
CA ARG A 513 -17.36 -13.91 -9.30
C ARG A 513 -17.31 -13.35 -7.89
N TYR A 514 -17.36 -14.23 -6.89
CA TYR A 514 -17.47 -13.85 -5.49
C TYR A 514 -16.20 -14.10 -4.71
N LEU A 515 -15.16 -14.60 -5.37
CA LEU A 515 -13.88 -14.76 -4.72
C LEU A 515 -13.21 -13.39 -4.50
N PRO A 516 -12.59 -13.20 -3.34
CA PRO A 516 -11.82 -11.97 -3.09
C PRO A 516 -10.60 -11.94 -4.00
N ASN A 517 -10.58 -10.96 -4.89
CA ASN A 517 -9.47 -10.73 -5.79
C ASN A 517 -9.20 -9.22 -5.86
N VAL A 518 -8.05 -8.78 -5.42
CA VAL A 518 -7.67 -7.37 -5.34
C VAL A 518 -6.17 -7.21 -5.50
N ALA A 519 -5.75 -5.96 -5.70
CA ALA A 519 -4.35 -5.61 -5.63
C ALA A 519 -3.74 -6.06 -4.29
N PRO A 520 -2.52 -6.59 -4.30
CA PRO A 520 -1.84 -7.01 -3.09
C PRO A 520 -1.76 -5.85 -2.09
N GLU A 521 -1.80 -6.20 -0.83
CA GLU A 521 -1.65 -5.22 0.21
C GLU A 521 -0.20 -4.82 0.40
N ASP A 522 0.02 -3.55 0.58
CA ASP A 522 1.18 -3.09 1.28
C ASP A 522 1.02 -3.37 2.77
N VAL A 523 1.87 -4.23 3.24
CA VAL A 523 1.90 -4.60 4.65
C VAL A 523 2.38 -3.45 5.52
N HIS A 524 3.02 -2.46 4.91
CA HIS A 524 3.69 -1.37 5.61
C HIS A 524 3.18 -0.02 5.12
N ALA A 525 2.82 0.85 6.03
CA ALA A 525 2.33 2.19 5.75
C ALA A 525 3.45 3.24 5.70
N ASP A 526 4.65 2.84 5.23
CA ASP A 526 5.83 3.70 5.15
C ASP A 526 5.97 4.37 3.79
N GLY A 527 6.58 5.54 3.77
CA GLY A 527 6.94 6.25 2.55
C GLY A 527 5.80 7.10 2.00
N VAL A 528 5.71 7.19 0.66
CA VAL A 528 4.72 8.02 -0.02
C VAL A 528 3.43 7.27 -0.22
N GLU A 529 2.33 7.77 0.33
CA GLU A 529 1.01 7.19 0.17
C GLU A 529 0.40 7.58 -1.18
N LEU A 530 -0.10 6.60 -1.90
CA LEU A 530 -0.96 6.73 -3.07
C LEU A 530 -2.28 6.02 -2.79
N ILE A 531 -3.37 6.52 -3.34
CA ILE A 531 -4.69 5.90 -3.19
C ILE A 531 -5.06 5.20 -4.48
N VAL A 532 -5.25 3.89 -4.45
CA VAL A 532 -5.77 3.13 -5.59
C VAL A 532 -7.22 3.51 -5.84
N LYS A 533 -7.68 3.42 -7.06
CA LYS A 533 -9.10 3.58 -7.40
C LYS A 533 -9.96 2.75 -6.45
N GLY A 534 -10.91 3.41 -5.79
CA GLY A 534 -11.71 2.79 -4.74
C GLY A 534 -11.23 3.05 -3.32
N GLY A 535 -10.19 3.84 -3.13
CA GLY A 535 -9.81 4.40 -1.83
C GLY A 535 -8.71 3.65 -1.08
N LYS A 536 -8.29 2.45 -1.54
CA LYS A 536 -7.24 1.70 -0.83
C LYS A 536 -5.90 2.44 -0.89
N PRO A 537 -5.24 2.72 0.26
CA PRO A 537 -3.88 3.25 0.26
C PRO A 537 -2.87 2.17 -0.12
N ILE A 538 -1.89 2.55 -0.92
CA ILE A 538 -0.66 1.80 -1.19
C ILE A 538 0.54 2.73 -0.96
N TYR A 539 1.69 2.15 -0.67
CA TYR A 539 2.85 2.91 -0.23
C TYR A 539 4.05 2.66 -1.13
N LEU A 540 4.71 3.75 -1.51
CA LEU A 540 6.04 3.70 -2.11
C LEU A 540 7.06 3.72 -0.98
N ASP A 541 7.48 2.54 -0.52
CA ASP A 541 8.53 2.41 0.48
C ASP A 541 9.91 2.62 -0.16
N MET A 542 10.48 3.78 0.14
CA MET A 542 11.75 4.23 -0.40
C MET A 542 12.96 3.71 0.38
N HIS A 543 12.74 3.20 1.59
CA HIS A 543 13.83 2.98 2.55
C HIS A 543 14.13 1.50 2.81
N ARG A 544 13.22 0.60 2.51
CA ARG A 544 13.42 -0.85 2.67
C ARG A 544 14.32 -1.46 1.63
N GLN A 545 14.30 -0.92 0.43
CA GLN A 545 15.27 -1.30 -0.58
C GLN A 545 16.62 -0.65 -0.26
N GLU A 546 17.71 -1.33 -0.54
CA GLU A 546 19.05 -0.77 -0.36
C GLU A 546 19.21 0.55 -1.13
N THR A 547 18.64 0.62 -2.34
CA THR A 547 18.59 1.83 -3.16
C THR A 547 17.34 1.82 -4.04
N LEU A 548 16.72 2.99 -4.15
CA LEU A 548 15.56 3.20 -5.00
C LEU A 548 15.98 3.79 -6.34
N ARG A 549 15.28 3.39 -7.42
CA ARG A 549 15.42 3.99 -8.75
C ARG A 549 14.03 4.23 -9.30
N GLY A 550 13.60 5.47 -9.22
CA GLY A 550 12.27 5.89 -9.64
C GLY A 550 12.28 6.60 -10.97
N LEU A 551 11.22 6.42 -11.74
CA LEU A 551 10.94 7.17 -12.97
C LEU A 551 9.54 7.77 -12.90
N ILE A 552 9.45 9.09 -13.07
CA ILE A 552 8.19 9.82 -13.17
C ILE A 552 8.05 10.38 -14.57
N ILE A 553 6.97 10.00 -15.26
CA ILE A 553 6.67 10.44 -16.63
C ILE A 553 5.30 11.12 -16.67
N GLY A 554 5.17 12.19 -17.43
CA GLY A 554 3.88 12.83 -17.69
C GLY A 554 4.02 14.22 -18.30
N GLU A 555 2.97 14.66 -18.96
CA GLU A 555 2.88 16.00 -19.58
C GLU A 555 3.02 17.11 -18.52
N SER A 556 3.24 18.34 -18.99
CA SER A 556 3.20 19.53 -18.13
C SER A 556 1.82 19.66 -17.46
N GLY A 557 1.79 19.96 -16.17
CA GLY A 557 0.56 20.06 -15.39
C GLY A 557 -0.04 18.73 -14.93
N SER A 558 0.63 17.58 -15.14
CA SER A 558 0.21 16.28 -14.62
C SER A 558 0.47 16.08 -13.11
N GLY A 559 1.16 17.00 -12.43
CA GLY A 559 1.49 16.88 -11.02
C GLY A 559 2.89 16.30 -10.73
N LYS A 560 3.77 16.13 -11.73
CA LYS A 560 5.12 15.56 -11.56
C LYS A 560 5.93 16.18 -10.43
N SER A 561 6.02 17.51 -10.42
CA SER A 561 6.81 18.21 -9.41
C SER A 561 6.24 18.02 -8.00
N VAL A 562 4.91 17.87 -7.87
CA VAL A 562 4.24 17.71 -6.58
C VAL A 562 4.53 16.33 -5.98
N ILE A 563 4.40 15.27 -6.77
CA ILE A 563 4.70 13.91 -6.28
C ILE A 563 6.21 13.70 -6.10
N ALA A 564 7.04 14.29 -6.97
CA ALA A 564 8.49 14.29 -6.79
C ALA A 564 8.92 15.01 -5.51
N TRP A 565 8.27 16.14 -5.19
CA TRP A 565 8.50 16.85 -3.93
C TRP A 565 8.17 16.00 -2.72
N ARG A 566 7.06 15.26 -2.77
CA ARG A 566 6.70 14.36 -1.68
C ARG A 566 7.73 13.24 -1.49
N ILE A 567 8.31 12.71 -2.57
CA ILE A 567 9.41 11.75 -2.51
C ILE A 567 10.67 12.40 -1.91
N ILE A 568 11.00 13.63 -2.32
CA ILE A 568 12.11 14.39 -1.74
C ILE A 568 11.92 14.58 -0.25
N LEU A 569 10.72 14.98 0.16
CA LEU A 569 10.37 15.20 1.56
C LEU A 569 10.49 13.92 2.40
N ASP A 570 10.17 12.76 1.82
CA ASP A 570 10.32 11.46 2.48
C ASP A 570 11.79 11.16 2.84
N PHE A 571 12.72 11.43 1.92
CA PHE A 571 14.15 11.32 2.22
C PHE A 571 14.61 12.31 3.28
N LEU A 572 14.16 13.57 3.20
CA LEU A 572 14.52 14.60 4.19
C LEU A 572 13.99 14.28 5.58
N SER A 573 12.78 13.71 5.68
CA SER A 573 12.17 13.31 6.96
C SER A 573 12.93 12.18 7.66
N CYS A 574 13.61 11.34 6.87
CA CYS A 574 14.55 10.33 7.37
C CYS A 574 15.98 10.86 7.58
N ASN A 575 16.17 12.16 7.59
CA ASN A 575 17.47 12.83 7.74
C ASN A 575 18.49 12.51 6.63
N LEU A 576 18.02 12.05 5.47
CA LEU A 576 18.85 11.72 4.32
C LEU A 576 19.04 12.93 3.39
N PRO A 577 20.23 13.12 2.83
CA PRO A 577 20.51 14.25 1.95
C PRO A 577 19.89 14.04 0.56
N VAL A 578 19.42 15.14 -0.02
CA VAL A 578 18.88 15.19 -1.37
C VAL A 578 19.70 16.16 -2.22
N ILE A 579 20.16 15.69 -3.36
CA ILE A 579 20.95 16.44 -4.31
C ILE A 579 20.24 16.39 -5.67
N GLY A 580 19.88 17.53 -6.22
CA GLY A 580 19.14 17.60 -7.47
C GLY A 580 19.88 18.31 -8.57
N MET A 581 19.53 18.01 -9.80
CA MET A 581 19.81 18.79 -10.98
C MET A 581 18.52 19.09 -11.71
N ASP A 582 18.41 20.31 -12.21
CA ASP A 582 17.24 20.79 -12.91
C ASP A 582 17.68 21.47 -14.21
N SER A 583 17.17 20.99 -15.34
CA SER A 583 17.47 21.58 -16.64
C SER A 583 16.38 22.54 -17.12
N ALA A 584 15.80 23.30 -16.20
CA ALA A 584 14.70 24.20 -16.49
C ALA A 584 15.02 25.22 -17.58
N VAL A 585 14.31 25.14 -18.67
CA VAL A 585 14.35 26.10 -19.74
C VAL A 585 13.83 27.46 -19.20
N GLY A 586 14.66 28.50 -19.25
CA GLY A 586 14.31 29.83 -18.75
C GLY A 586 14.57 30.11 -17.26
N GLY A 587 15.24 29.18 -16.54
CA GLY A 587 15.73 29.45 -15.17
C GLY A 587 14.67 29.31 -14.06
N ASN A 588 13.48 28.84 -14.38
CA ASN A 588 12.38 28.64 -13.41
C ASN A 588 12.34 27.20 -12.94
N SER A 589 13.19 26.86 -11.96
CA SER A 589 13.15 25.57 -11.29
C SER A 589 11.87 25.40 -10.46
N SER A 590 11.19 24.25 -10.62
CA SER A 590 10.00 23.89 -9.85
C SER A 590 10.26 23.82 -8.34
N PHE A 591 11.48 23.48 -7.94
CA PHE A 591 11.84 23.25 -6.54
C PHE A 591 12.55 24.44 -5.86
N ARG A 592 12.90 25.47 -6.60
CA ARG A 592 13.69 26.60 -6.07
C ARG A 592 13.10 27.21 -4.80
N TRP A 593 11.81 27.50 -4.83
CA TRP A 593 11.11 28.07 -3.68
C TRP A 593 11.10 27.11 -2.47
N ALA A 594 10.76 25.86 -2.69
CA ALA A 594 10.71 24.86 -1.64
C ALA A 594 12.08 24.65 -0.97
N ILE A 595 13.15 24.63 -1.77
CA ILE A 595 14.52 24.53 -1.27
C ILE A 595 14.87 25.72 -0.39
N GLN A 596 14.53 26.92 -0.80
CA GLN A 596 14.79 28.16 -0.03
C GLN A 596 14.00 28.16 1.30
N MET A 597 12.76 27.69 1.28
CA MET A 597 11.94 27.57 2.49
C MET A 597 12.54 26.58 3.51
N LEU A 598 13.24 25.55 3.05
CA LEU A 598 13.92 24.60 3.92
C LEU A 598 15.38 24.99 4.24
N ASN A 599 15.78 26.24 4.01
CA ASN A 599 17.15 26.70 4.16
C ASN A 599 18.17 25.87 3.35
N GLY A 600 17.72 25.31 2.23
CA GLY A 600 18.55 24.54 1.30
C GLY A 600 19.36 25.43 0.36
N ALA A 601 20.25 24.82 -0.40
CA ALA A 601 21.10 25.50 -1.37
C ALA A 601 20.58 25.32 -2.80
N HIS A 602 20.16 26.40 -3.44
CA HIS A 602 19.86 26.45 -4.87
C HIS A 602 21.03 27.11 -5.59
N ILE A 603 21.77 26.36 -6.40
CA ILE A 603 23.08 26.75 -6.94
C ILE A 603 22.94 26.95 -8.45
N ASP A 604 23.11 28.17 -8.88
CA ASP A 604 23.21 28.53 -10.29
C ASP A 604 24.65 28.37 -10.74
N ILE A 605 24.92 27.40 -11.58
CA ILE A 605 26.27 27.07 -12.02
C ILE A 605 26.90 28.17 -12.93
N SER A 606 26.10 29.08 -13.48
CA SER A 606 26.61 30.22 -14.21
C SER A 606 27.28 31.28 -13.29
N ARG A 607 26.93 31.29 -12.01
CA ARG A 607 27.41 32.22 -11.00
C ARG A 607 28.31 31.57 -9.95
N ASN A 608 28.28 30.27 -9.84
CA ASN A 608 29.01 29.47 -8.85
C ASN A 608 30.02 28.55 -9.52
N SER A 609 31.19 28.39 -8.88
CA SER A 609 32.17 27.41 -9.32
C SER A 609 31.90 26.01 -8.69
N SER A 610 32.12 24.97 -9.49
CA SER A 610 32.15 23.57 -9.04
C SER A 610 33.43 22.91 -9.54
N ASN A 611 34.34 22.66 -8.65
CA ASN A 611 35.64 22.07 -8.97
C ASN A 611 35.47 20.62 -9.49
N LEU A 612 35.74 20.43 -10.78
CA LEU A 612 35.52 19.12 -11.44
C LEU A 612 36.36 18.00 -10.83
N VAL A 613 37.56 18.28 -10.36
CA VAL A 613 38.48 17.27 -9.79
C VAL A 613 38.48 17.23 -8.26
N GLU A 614 37.56 17.88 -7.60
CA GLU A 614 37.35 17.78 -6.14
C GLU A 614 36.85 16.38 -5.78
N PRO A 615 37.56 15.63 -4.92
CA PRO A 615 37.08 14.34 -4.47
C PRO A 615 35.93 14.44 -3.45
N PRO A 616 35.14 13.39 -3.24
CA PRO A 616 34.21 13.33 -2.12
C PRO A 616 34.98 13.29 -0.78
N ASP A 617 34.38 13.87 0.26
CA ASP A 617 34.92 13.72 1.63
C ASP A 617 34.60 12.31 2.15
N LEU A 618 35.58 11.44 2.09
CA LEU A 618 35.48 10.03 2.49
C LEU A 618 36.18 9.72 3.82
N ARG A 619 36.48 10.72 4.66
CA ARG A 619 37.21 10.51 5.93
C ARG A 619 36.52 9.55 6.91
N ASN A 620 35.21 9.40 6.80
CA ASN A 620 34.40 8.48 7.62
C ASN A 620 34.36 7.04 7.08
N TYR A 621 34.96 6.76 5.92
CA TYR A 621 34.95 5.44 5.29
C TYR A 621 36.33 4.79 5.33
N ARG A 622 36.35 3.47 5.40
CA ARG A 622 37.58 2.64 5.42
C ARG A 622 37.41 1.37 4.58
N GLY A 623 38.53 0.76 4.21
CA GLY A 623 38.55 -0.52 3.52
C GLY A 623 37.85 -0.46 2.14
N ASP A 624 37.04 -1.49 1.88
CA ASP A 624 36.38 -1.66 0.58
C ASP A 624 35.39 -0.53 0.26
N ASP A 625 34.64 -0.05 1.23
CA ASP A 625 33.70 1.06 1.06
C ASP A 625 34.37 2.35 0.59
N TYR A 626 35.53 2.68 1.15
CA TYR A 626 36.34 3.80 0.69
C TYR A 626 36.78 3.62 -0.75
N CYS A 627 37.27 2.42 -1.09
CA CYS A 627 37.75 2.11 -2.45
C CYS A 627 36.62 2.17 -3.48
N VAL A 628 35.46 1.60 -3.17
CA VAL A 628 34.29 1.60 -4.07
C VAL A 628 33.84 3.04 -4.36
N ARG A 629 33.69 3.88 -3.34
CA ARG A 629 33.25 5.27 -3.47
C ARG A 629 34.26 6.15 -4.22
N LEU A 630 35.55 5.98 -3.91
CA LEU A 630 36.62 6.70 -4.60
C LEU A 630 36.72 6.30 -6.09
N ASN A 631 36.59 5.01 -6.40
CA ASN A 631 36.63 4.53 -7.78
C ASN A 631 35.41 5.00 -8.57
N GLN A 632 34.23 5.08 -7.97
CA GLN A 632 33.05 5.61 -8.62
C GLN A 632 33.20 7.12 -8.94
N TRP A 633 33.74 7.90 -8.03
CA TRP A 633 34.06 9.30 -8.29
C TRP A 633 35.10 9.43 -9.43
N LYS A 634 36.20 8.68 -9.37
CA LYS A 634 37.22 8.68 -10.43
C LYS A 634 36.62 8.37 -11.80
N ALA A 635 35.82 7.33 -11.89
CA ALA A 635 35.15 6.96 -13.15
C ALA A 635 34.29 8.11 -13.69
N THR A 636 33.52 8.78 -12.83
CA THR A 636 32.64 9.88 -13.22
C THR A 636 33.47 11.07 -13.74
N VAL A 637 34.53 11.47 -13.04
CA VAL A 637 35.42 12.56 -13.45
C VAL A 637 36.14 12.24 -14.75
N CYS A 638 36.70 11.03 -14.88
CA CYS A 638 37.38 10.61 -16.10
C CYS A 638 36.44 10.60 -17.32
N ASN A 639 35.22 10.08 -17.16
CA ASN A 639 34.22 10.10 -18.24
C ASN A 639 33.88 11.54 -18.67
N THR A 640 33.71 12.46 -17.71
CA THR A 640 33.45 13.88 -18.00
C THR A 640 34.60 14.50 -18.78
N LEU A 641 35.85 14.30 -18.35
CA LEU A 641 37.02 14.83 -19.02
C LEU A 641 37.21 14.27 -20.44
N VAL A 642 37.06 12.93 -20.60
CA VAL A 642 37.18 12.27 -21.90
C VAL A 642 36.13 12.77 -22.88
N THR A 643 34.86 12.87 -22.43
CA THR A 643 33.78 13.39 -23.29
C THR A 643 34.05 14.83 -23.77
N TYR A 644 34.58 15.68 -22.91
CA TYR A 644 34.95 17.04 -23.29
C TYR A 644 36.14 17.07 -24.25
N ILE A 645 37.23 16.33 -23.94
CA ILE A 645 38.47 16.29 -24.71
C ILE A 645 38.23 15.75 -26.12
N MET A 646 37.38 14.72 -26.26
CA MET A 646 37.10 14.07 -27.54
C MET A 646 35.82 14.57 -28.23
N TYR A 647 35.21 15.66 -27.73
CA TYR A 647 34.00 16.19 -28.34
C TYR A 647 34.20 16.54 -29.83
N GLY A 648 33.36 15.94 -30.69
CA GLY A 648 33.42 16.16 -32.14
C GLY A 648 34.52 15.35 -32.84
N ILE A 649 35.31 14.53 -32.14
CA ILE A 649 36.39 13.71 -32.71
C ILE A 649 35.95 12.26 -32.76
N ASN A 650 35.94 11.67 -33.94
CA ASN A 650 35.51 10.27 -34.13
C ASN A 650 36.71 9.40 -34.54
N GLU A 651 37.72 9.27 -33.65
CA GLU A 651 38.90 8.46 -33.82
C GLU A 651 38.99 7.40 -32.67
N PRO A 652 38.54 6.18 -32.84
CA PRO A 652 38.43 5.18 -31.76
C PRO A 652 39.80 4.89 -31.08
N LYS A 653 40.88 4.79 -31.81
CA LYS A 653 42.19 4.53 -31.24
C LYS A 653 42.70 5.71 -30.38
N LEU A 654 42.55 6.92 -30.86
CA LEU A 654 42.89 8.14 -30.09
C LEU A 654 42.01 8.25 -28.86
N THR A 655 40.69 8.07 -28.99
CA THR A 655 39.75 8.05 -27.86
C THR A 655 40.17 7.10 -26.77
N GLN A 656 40.44 5.84 -27.13
CA GLN A 656 40.86 4.84 -26.15
C GLN A 656 42.18 5.21 -25.47
N ARG A 657 43.13 5.80 -26.24
CA ARG A 657 44.40 6.27 -25.66
C ARG A 657 44.22 7.46 -24.72
N VAL A 658 43.40 8.44 -25.10
CA VAL A 658 43.05 9.58 -24.25
C VAL A 658 42.40 9.07 -22.97
N GLU A 659 41.45 8.12 -23.05
CA GLU A 659 40.79 7.55 -21.88
C GLU A 659 41.80 6.93 -20.92
N ASN A 660 42.73 6.09 -21.42
CA ASN A 660 43.77 5.47 -20.61
C ASN A 660 44.67 6.51 -19.93
N LEU A 661 45.06 7.59 -20.64
CA LEU A 661 45.90 8.63 -20.09
C LEU A 661 45.21 9.54 -19.09
N VAL A 662 43.92 9.80 -19.28
CA VAL A 662 43.08 10.54 -18.31
C VAL A 662 42.94 9.75 -17.02
N VAL A 663 42.69 8.47 -17.10
CA VAL A 663 42.64 7.57 -15.93
C VAL A 663 43.97 7.56 -15.19
N ALA A 664 45.09 7.35 -15.91
CA ALA A 664 46.41 7.31 -15.31
C ALA A 664 46.80 8.67 -14.68
N THR A 665 46.46 9.80 -15.32
CA THR A 665 46.67 11.15 -14.79
C THR A 665 45.88 11.37 -13.50
N THR A 666 44.62 10.94 -13.47
CA THR A 666 43.73 11.06 -12.29
C THR A 666 44.25 10.23 -11.13
N GLU A 667 44.71 9.00 -11.39
CA GLU A 667 45.36 8.16 -10.38
C GLU A 667 46.61 8.76 -9.78
N LYS A 668 47.50 9.31 -10.63
CA LYS A 668 48.72 10.01 -10.16
C LYS A 668 48.40 11.27 -9.36
N PHE A 669 47.45 12.07 -9.83
CA PHE A 669 46.99 13.28 -9.16
C PHE A 669 46.46 12.98 -7.75
N ILE A 670 45.48 12.09 -7.63
CA ILE A 670 44.82 11.85 -6.32
C ILE A 670 45.76 11.17 -5.32
N ASN A 671 46.74 10.38 -5.81
CA ASN A 671 47.70 9.67 -4.98
C ASN A 671 48.92 10.51 -4.57
N HIS A 672 49.13 11.68 -5.18
CA HIS A 672 50.30 12.50 -4.88
C HIS A 672 50.20 13.12 -3.47
N HIS A 673 51.27 13.03 -2.67
CA HIS A 673 51.29 13.40 -1.25
C HIS A 673 50.88 14.86 -0.97
N GLN A 674 51.35 15.82 -1.80
CA GLN A 674 50.99 17.24 -1.67
C GLN A 674 49.53 17.51 -2.00
N ILE A 675 48.97 16.81 -3.00
CA ILE A 675 47.56 16.90 -3.37
C ILE A 675 46.69 16.33 -2.22
N LYS A 676 47.03 15.14 -1.70
CA LYS A 676 46.35 14.58 -0.55
C LYS A 676 46.37 15.48 0.69
N ARG A 677 47.51 16.12 0.95
CA ARG A 677 47.64 17.06 2.07
C ARG A 677 46.72 18.26 1.92
N ARG A 678 46.70 18.89 0.76
CA ARG A 678 45.80 20.04 0.48
C ARG A 678 44.32 19.64 0.59
N ILE A 679 43.94 18.51 0.05
CA ILE A 679 42.58 17.97 0.14
C ILE A 679 42.19 17.76 1.59
N ASN A 680 43.02 17.06 2.39
CA ASN A 680 42.73 16.81 3.79
C ASN A 680 42.61 18.07 4.62
N GLN A 681 43.49 19.06 4.41
CA GLN A 681 43.41 20.39 5.05
C GLN A 681 42.12 21.12 4.67
N ALA A 682 41.73 21.09 3.39
CA ALA A 682 40.49 21.73 2.95
C ALA A 682 39.26 21.13 3.60
N PHE A 683 39.21 19.81 3.76
CA PHE A 683 38.08 19.12 4.43
C PHE A 683 38.14 19.31 5.96
N GLU A 684 39.31 19.40 6.56
CA GLU A 684 39.48 19.60 7.99
C GLU A 684 39.01 21.01 8.43
N PHE A 685 39.41 22.04 7.72
CA PHE A 685 39.03 23.42 8.03
C PHE A 685 37.69 23.86 7.48
N GLY A 686 37.14 23.11 6.47
CA GLY A 686 35.81 23.29 5.94
C GLY A 686 35.64 24.45 4.96
N PHE A 687 34.40 24.58 4.49
CA PHE A 687 34.01 25.60 3.51
C PHE A 687 34.23 27.00 4.04
N GLY A 688 34.73 27.89 3.18
CA GLY A 688 35.00 29.28 3.51
C GLY A 688 36.40 29.57 4.08
N SER A 689 37.19 28.53 4.44
CA SER A 689 38.55 28.66 4.95
C SER A 689 39.56 28.90 3.83
N ASP A 690 40.74 29.47 4.17
CA ASP A 690 41.86 29.58 3.25
C ASP A 690 42.33 28.24 2.70
N ALA A 691 42.25 27.20 3.51
CA ALA A 691 42.54 25.84 3.08
C ALA A 691 41.56 25.34 2.00
N TRP A 692 40.28 25.70 2.09
CA TRP A 692 39.27 25.41 1.08
C TRP A 692 39.59 26.17 -0.23
N GLN A 693 40.00 27.43 -0.16
CA GLN A 693 40.40 28.21 -1.35
C GLN A 693 41.65 27.61 -2.02
N ASN A 694 42.42 26.85 -1.27
CA ASN A 694 43.62 26.17 -1.77
C ASN A 694 43.36 24.70 -2.19
N MET A 695 42.09 24.30 -2.34
CA MET A 695 41.73 22.97 -2.86
C MET A 695 42.36 22.73 -4.24
N PRO A 696 42.96 21.55 -4.50
CA PRO A 696 43.51 21.22 -5.81
C PRO A 696 42.46 21.31 -6.91
N THR A 697 42.84 21.90 -8.06
CA THR A 697 41.93 22.15 -9.19
C THR A 697 42.39 21.47 -10.47
N LEU A 698 41.64 21.65 -11.56
CA LEU A 698 41.97 21.12 -12.89
C LEU A 698 43.31 21.64 -13.40
N ILE A 699 43.76 22.83 -12.97
CA ILE A 699 45.11 23.38 -13.27
C ILE A 699 46.20 22.48 -12.65
N ASP A 700 45.99 22.05 -11.41
CA ASP A 700 46.93 21.13 -10.74
C ASP A 700 46.88 19.73 -11.39
N TRP A 701 45.70 19.24 -11.76
CA TRP A 701 45.56 17.98 -12.46
C TRP A 701 46.33 17.91 -13.78
N LEU A 702 46.29 19.02 -14.55
CA LEU A 702 46.98 19.12 -15.84
C LEU A 702 48.52 18.99 -15.72
N LYS A 703 49.10 19.36 -14.56
CA LYS A 703 50.55 19.21 -14.28
C LYS A 703 51.01 17.75 -14.28
N PHE A 704 50.06 16.81 -14.01
CA PHE A 704 50.37 15.38 -14.01
C PHE A 704 50.21 14.73 -15.39
N CYS A 705 49.66 15.42 -16.39
CA CYS A 705 49.52 14.96 -17.75
C CYS A 705 50.75 15.24 -18.58
N THR A 706 51.90 14.62 -18.24
CA THR A 706 53.17 14.73 -18.96
C THR A 706 53.80 13.35 -19.08
N LYS A 707 54.70 13.20 -20.06
CA LYS A 707 55.45 11.95 -20.28
C LYS A 707 56.15 11.44 -19.02
N GLU A 708 56.80 12.41 -18.31
CA GLU A 708 57.59 12.17 -17.11
C GLU A 708 56.75 11.70 -15.95
N GLN A 709 55.66 12.43 -15.68
CA GLN A 709 54.73 12.10 -14.58
C GLN A 709 54.01 10.75 -14.79
N LEU A 710 53.67 10.44 -16.03
CA LEU A 710 53.01 9.19 -16.40
C LEU A 710 53.95 7.99 -16.55
N ASN A 711 55.28 8.23 -16.47
CA ASN A 711 56.32 7.21 -16.61
C ASN A 711 56.18 6.35 -17.90
N LEU A 712 55.88 7.04 -19.03
CA LEU A 712 55.73 6.34 -20.34
C LEU A 712 57.06 5.94 -20.90
N ARG A 713 57.42 4.62 -20.74
CA ARG A 713 58.70 4.06 -21.19
C ARG A 713 58.81 4.00 -22.73
N ASN A 714 57.76 3.54 -23.40
CA ASN A 714 57.63 3.53 -24.85
C ASN A 714 56.68 4.67 -25.25
N PHE A 715 57.24 5.78 -25.63
CA PHE A 715 56.52 7.01 -26.01
C PHE A 715 56.27 6.98 -27.51
N GLU A 716 55.15 6.55 -27.92
CA GLU A 716 54.74 6.42 -29.33
C GLU A 716 54.09 7.70 -29.84
N GLU A 717 53.97 7.85 -31.17
CA GLU A 717 53.32 9.03 -31.75
C GLU A 717 51.88 9.20 -31.30
N LEU A 718 51.14 8.12 -31.07
CA LEU A 718 49.80 8.14 -30.54
C LEU A 718 49.74 8.70 -29.10
N ASP A 719 50.75 8.44 -28.28
CA ASP A 719 50.90 9.00 -26.95
C ASP A 719 51.08 10.50 -26.98
N LYS A 720 51.92 10.96 -27.88
CA LYS A 720 52.20 12.38 -28.10
C LYS A 720 50.96 13.12 -28.57
N GLN A 721 50.22 12.53 -29.53
CA GLN A 721 48.94 13.07 -30.00
C GLN A 721 47.96 13.16 -28.89
N ALA A 722 47.74 12.10 -28.10
CA ALA A 722 46.79 12.04 -27.01
C ALA A 722 47.13 13.05 -25.89
N ILE A 723 48.39 13.15 -25.45
CA ILE A 723 48.81 14.16 -24.45
C ILE A 723 48.62 15.58 -25.00
N ASN A 724 48.99 15.85 -26.25
CA ASN A 724 48.77 17.16 -26.85
C ASN A 724 47.29 17.50 -26.93
N GLN A 725 46.44 16.54 -27.31
CA GLN A 725 44.98 16.70 -27.35
C GLN A 725 44.46 17.05 -25.97
N ILE A 726 44.82 16.27 -24.92
CA ILE A 726 44.40 16.54 -23.55
C ILE A 726 44.79 17.93 -23.10
N ARG A 727 46.07 18.26 -23.25
CA ARG A 727 46.63 19.56 -22.81
C ARG A 727 45.99 20.74 -23.55
N THR A 728 45.86 20.66 -24.87
CA THR A 728 45.26 21.70 -25.71
C THR A 728 43.81 21.96 -25.30
N GLN A 729 43.00 20.88 -25.19
CA GLN A 729 41.58 21.02 -24.87
C GLN A 729 41.37 21.53 -23.43
N ILE A 730 42.12 21.01 -22.45
CA ILE A 730 41.99 21.46 -21.06
C ILE A 730 42.51 22.91 -20.89
N THR A 731 43.59 23.29 -21.57
CA THR A 731 44.08 24.68 -21.53
C THR A 731 43.07 25.65 -22.18
N SER A 732 42.49 25.25 -23.31
CA SER A 732 41.40 26.00 -23.95
C SER A 732 40.20 26.15 -23.03
N LEU A 733 39.80 25.07 -22.35
CA LEU A 733 38.72 25.09 -21.36
C LEU A 733 39.01 26.13 -20.24
N LEU A 734 40.19 26.04 -19.64
CA LEU A 734 40.58 26.91 -18.53
C LEU A 734 40.67 28.42 -18.94
N SER A 735 40.82 28.68 -20.21
CA SER A 735 40.82 30.07 -20.77
C SER A 735 39.42 30.56 -21.15
N SER A 736 38.39 29.70 -21.11
CA SER A 736 37.01 30.05 -21.43
C SER A 736 36.25 30.58 -20.19
N ALA A 737 35.08 31.18 -20.41
CA ALA A 737 34.18 31.58 -19.31
C ALA A 737 33.82 30.41 -18.39
N ILE A 738 33.61 29.22 -18.95
CA ILE A 738 33.30 27.99 -18.21
C ILE A 738 34.50 27.49 -17.42
N GLY A 739 35.72 27.77 -17.85
CA GLY A 739 36.91 27.46 -17.08
C GLY A 739 36.91 28.06 -15.69
N ASN A 740 36.33 29.24 -15.51
CA ASN A 740 36.10 29.82 -14.19
C ASN A 740 35.13 29.03 -13.33
N THR A 741 34.17 28.31 -13.94
CA THR A 741 33.20 27.50 -13.24
C THR A 741 33.79 26.14 -12.80
N VAL A 742 34.55 25.48 -13.66
CA VAL A 742 35.01 24.09 -13.41
C VAL A 742 36.45 24.01 -12.88
N GLY A 743 37.24 25.07 -13.07
CA GLY A 743 38.69 25.13 -12.77
C GLY A 743 39.04 25.82 -11.45
N ARG A 744 38.08 26.25 -10.65
CA ARG A 744 38.26 26.89 -9.35
C ARG A 744 37.70 26.02 -8.22
N PRO A 745 38.13 26.24 -6.95
CA PRO A 745 37.48 25.59 -5.80
C PRO A 745 35.98 25.86 -5.77
N SER A 746 35.21 24.89 -5.30
CA SER A 746 33.73 25.00 -5.24
C SER A 746 33.34 26.19 -4.34
N SER A 747 32.44 27.06 -4.84
CA SER A 747 32.01 28.30 -4.18
C SER A 747 30.68 28.13 -3.40
N PHE A 748 30.23 26.92 -3.16
CA PHE A 748 29.01 26.61 -2.39
C PHE A 748 29.33 25.71 -1.20
N ASP A 749 28.52 25.85 -0.15
CA ASP A 749 28.63 25.00 1.04
C ASP A 749 28.13 23.57 0.74
N PRO A 750 29.01 22.58 0.90
CA PRO A 750 28.63 21.19 0.71
C PRO A 750 27.84 20.58 1.87
N SER A 751 27.60 21.29 2.98
CA SER A 751 27.01 20.76 4.21
C SER A 751 25.47 20.73 4.19
N SER A 752 24.80 21.62 3.44
CA SER A 752 23.34 21.66 3.36
C SER A 752 22.74 20.30 2.98
N ARG A 753 21.64 19.90 3.64
CA ARG A 753 21.00 18.60 3.39
C ARG A 753 20.26 18.51 2.05
N ILE A 754 19.72 19.63 1.56
CA ILE A 754 19.08 19.72 0.25
C ILE A 754 19.82 20.72 -0.65
N LYS A 755 20.24 20.28 -1.82
CA LYS A 755 20.97 21.06 -2.80
C LYS A 755 20.47 20.79 -4.21
N PHE A 756 20.20 21.84 -4.96
CA PHE A 756 19.83 21.70 -6.36
C PHE A 756 20.70 22.59 -7.24
N PHE A 757 21.17 22.00 -8.32
CA PHE A 757 21.98 22.68 -9.34
C PHE A 757 21.10 22.98 -10.56
N THR A 758 21.07 24.22 -10.98
CA THR A 758 20.33 24.64 -12.17
C THR A 758 21.28 24.75 -13.36
N ILE A 759 20.85 24.18 -14.49
CA ILE A 759 21.53 24.30 -15.78
C ILE A 759 20.87 25.43 -16.53
N VAL A 760 21.62 26.50 -16.75
CA VAL A 760 21.18 27.65 -17.58
C VAL A 760 21.46 27.35 -19.05
N ASN A 761 20.56 27.73 -19.94
CA ASN A 761 20.76 27.60 -21.37
C ASN A 761 22.01 28.39 -21.79
N LEU A 762 22.97 27.68 -22.35
CA LEU A 762 24.19 28.24 -22.95
C LEU A 762 24.03 28.18 -24.47
N ASP A 763 24.55 29.15 -25.17
CA ASP A 763 24.46 29.23 -26.62
C ASP A 763 25.29 28.13 -27.33
N ASN A 764 26.29 27.59 -26.66
CA ASN A 764 27.22 26.60 -27.21
C ASN A 764 26.90 25.18 -26.72
N GLU A 765 26.57 24.27 -27.63
CA GLU A 765 26.20 22.90 -27.33
C GLU A 765 27.31 22.14 -26.58
N ARG A 766 28.57 22.33 -26.95
CA ARG A 766 29.71 21.68 -26.27
C ARG A 766 29.81 22.14 -24.80
N GLU A 767 29.55 23.39 -24.54
CA GLU A 767 29.56 23.95 -23.19
C GLU A 767 28.39 23.46 -22.35
N GLN A 768 27.21 23.33 -22.95
CA GLN A 768 26.05 22.71 -22.29
C GLN A 768 26.35 21.31 -21.84
N VAL A 769 26.95 20.47 -22.71
CA VAL A 769 27.33 19.08 -22.38
C VAL A 769 28.33 19.06 -21.22
N LEU A 770 29.34 19.89 -21.25
CA LEU A 770 30.35 19.93 -20.20
C LEU A 770 29.75 20.37 -18.85
N ILE A 771 28.95 21.41 -18.83
CA ILE A 771 28.31 21.90 -17.60
C ILE A 771 27.35 20.83 -17.05
N ALA A 772 26.50 20.21 -17.88
CA ALA A 772 25.60 19.17 -17.48
C ALA A 772 26.36 17.98 -16.84
N GLN A 773 27.45 17.54 -17.44
CA GLN A 773 28.30 16.49 -16.90
C GLN A 773 29.03 16.88 -15.62
N THR A 774 29.49 18.15 -15.53
CA THR A 774 30.12 18.67 -14.32
C THR A 774 29.12 18.70 -13.16
N ILE A 775 27.87 19.12 -13.39
CA ILE A 775 26.82 19.09 -12.39
C ILE A 775 26.53 17.63 -11.97
N GLN A 776 26.42 16.72 -12.94
CA GLN A 776 26.22 15.30 -12.67
C GLN A 776 27.36 14.71 -11.81
N SER A 777 28.61 15.02 -12.17
CA SER A 777 29.79 14.61 -11.41
C SER A 777 29.78 15.20 -10.01
N THR A 778 29.33 16.45 -9.86
CA THR A 778 29.18 17.14 -8.57
C THR A 778 28.10 16.49 -7.72
N CYS A 779 26.95 16.15 -8.30
CA CYS A 779 25.88 15.44 -7.59
C CYS A 779 26.37 14.08 -7.08
N VAL A 780 27.06 13.31 -7.91
CA VAL A 780 27.65 12.03 -7.49
C VAL A 780 28.67 12.21 -6.36
N ARG A 781 29.57 13.17 -6.50
CA ARG A 781 30.59 13.50 -5.49
C ARG A 781 29.94 13.83 -4.14
N LEU A 782 28.91 14.67 -4.13
CA LEU A 782 28.23 15.08 -2.92
C LEU A 782 27.43 13.92 -2.31
N ALA A 783 26.81 13.07 -3.13
CA ALA A 783 26.08 11.89 -2.70
C ALA A 783 26.97 10.83 -2.04
N LEU A 784 28.18 10.61 -2.59
CA LEU A 784 29.15 9.65 -2.07
C LEU A 784 29.66 9.95 -0.66
N ARG A 785 29.44 11.16 -0.12
CA ARG A 785 29.75 11.52 1.26
C ARG A 785 28.89 10.81 2.29
N TYR A 786 27.73 10.29 1.89
CA TYR A 786 26.72 9.75 2.79
C TYR A 786 26.49 8.26 2.55
N LEU A 787 26.06 7.55 3.58
CA LEU A 787 25.70 6.12 3.47
C LEU A 787 24.52 5.88 2.53
N LYS A 788 23.50 6.74 2.68
CA LYS A 788 22.34 6.78 1.78
C LYS A 788 22.09 8.23 1.36
N SER A 789 21.65 8.42 0.13
CA SER A 789 21.33 9.73 -0.44
C SER A 789 20.39 9.58 -1.62
N LEU A 790 19.71 10.68 -1.99
CA LEU A 790 18.88 10.75 -3.19
C LEU A 790 19.50 11.72 -4.19
N ILE A 791 19.63 11.28 -5.44
CA ILE A 791 19.91 12.18 -6.57
C ILE A 791 18.64 12.32 -7.41
N VAL A 792 18.21 13.56 -7.63
CA VAL A 792 17.02 13.90 -8.43
C VAL A 792 17.47 14.51 -9.75
N GLY A 793 17.00 14.01 -10.87
CA GLY A 793 17.14 14.60 -12.18
C GLY A 793 15.79 15.09 -12.70
N ASP A 794 15.57 16.40 -12.68
CA ASP A 794 14.34 17.01 -13.19
C ASP A 794 14.54 17.51 -14.62
N GLU A 795 13.58 17.16 -15.49
CA GLU A 795 13.58 17.52 -16.92
C GLU A 795 14.91 17.20 -17.67
N ILE A 796 15.56 16.09 -17.29
CA ILE A 796 16.84 15.70 -17.88
C ILE A 796 16.75 15.04 -19.25
N ALA A 797 15.55 14.92 -19.82
CA ALA A 797 15.32 14.25 -21.10
C ALA A 797 16.17 14.84 -22.24
N ASP A 798 16.27 16.16 -22.33
CA ASP A 798 17.11 16.81 -23.33
C ASP A 798 18.61 16.55 -23.12
N LEU A 799 19.04 16.39 -21.88
CA LEU A 799 20.42 16.04 -21.55
C LEU A 799 20.72 14.57 -21.90
N LEU A 800 19.74 13.69 -21.84
CA LEU A 800 19.89 12.29 -22.23
C LEU A 800 20.11 12.11 -23.74
N LYS A 801 19.76 13.09 -24.57
CA LYS A 801 20.14 13.11 -26.00
C LYS A 801 21.64 13.28 -26.21
N LYS A 802 22.35 13.80 -25.21
CA LYS A 802 23.80 13.99 -25.23
C LYS A 802 24.49 12.71 -24.74
N GLY A 803 25.16 11.99 -25.64
CA GLY A 803 25.68 10.63 -25.41
C GLY A 803 26.58 10.47 -24.17
N GLY A 804 27.39 11.47 -23.84
CA GLY A 804 28.24 11.43 -22.65
C GLY A 804 27.45 11.50 -21.34
N PHE A 805 26.44 12.37 -21.27
CA PHE A 805 25.55 12.49 -20.12
C PHE A 805 24.70 11.22 -19.94
N ALA A 806 24.09 10.73 -21.03
CA ALA A 806 23.29 9.52 -21.00
C ALA A 806 24.10 8.31 -20.50
N ARG A 807 25.32 8.13 -20.99
CA ARG A 807 26.20 7.04 -20.54
C ARG A 807 26.47 7.09 -19.04
N THR A 808 26.81 8.27 -18.50
CA THR A 808 27.09 8.45 -17.07
C THR A 808 25.82 8.24 -16.25
N TRP A 809 24.64 8.71 -16.71
CA TRP A 809 23.35 8.50 -16.05
C TRP A 809 22.97 7.00 -16.01
N GLY A 810 23.15 6.28 -17.12
CA GLY A 810 22.97 4.82 -17.18
C GLY A 810 23.92 4.08 -16.25
N GLN A 811 25.20 4.46 -16.20
CA GLN A 811 26.16 3.90 -15.24
C GLN A 811 25.73 4.12 -13.79
N MET A 812 25.20 5.30 -13.46
CA MET A 812 24.65 5.58 -12.12
C MET A 812 23.49 4.62 -11.82
N HIS A 813 22.57 4.39 -12.74
CA HIS A 813 21.49 3.41 -12.57
C HIS A 813 22.02 1.98 -12.33
N ALA A 814 23.09 1.59 -13.00
CA ALA A 814 23.69 0.26 -12.85
C ALA A 814 24.50 0.12 -11.53
N MET A 815 25.20 1.19 -11.09
CA MET A 815 26.16 1.13 -9.97
C MET A 815 25.65 1.71 -8.64
N ALA A 816 24.55 2.44 -8.64
CA ALA A 816 24.02 3.18 -7.49
C ALA A 816 23.82 2.29 -6.25
N ARG A 817 23.43 1.04 -6.44
CA ARG A 817 23.20 0.08 -5.34
C ARG A 817 24.44 -0.10 -4.46
N LYS A 818 25.63 -0.15 -5.04
CA LYS A 818 26.89 -0.40 -4.29
C LYS A 818 27.32 0.76 -3.40
N SER A 819 26.81 1.96 -3.65
CA SER A 819 27.18 3.22 -2.94
C SER A 819 26.05 3.83 -2.13
N GLY A 820 24.90 3.17 -2.05
CA GLY A 820 23.74 3.68 -1.29
C GLY A 820 23.05 4.90 -1.92
N ILE A 821 23.25 5.13 -3.22
CA ILE A 821 22.66 6.27 -3.92
C ILE A 821 21.34 5.86 -4.55
N SER A 822 20.24 6.48 -4.14
CA SER A 822 18.93 6.39 -4.80
C SER A 822 18.83 7.42 -5.93
N LEU A 823 18.11 7.09 -6.99
CA LEU A 823 17.93 7.94 -8.17
C LEU A 823 16.45 8.18 -8.44
N LEU A 824 16.08 9.44 -8.69
CA LEU A 824 14.76 9.81 -9.17
C LEU A 824 14.91 10.54 -10.50
N THR A 825 14.41 9.98 -11.58
CA THR A 825 14.40 10.54 -12.92
C THR A 825 13.01 11.07 -13.23
N ILE A 826 12.90 12.34 -13.62
CA ILE A 826 11.65 12.99 -13.98
C ILE A 826 11.75 13.41 -15.45
N SER A 827 10.76 13.02 -16.26
CA SER A 827 10.71 13.30 -17.68
C SER A 827 9.30 13.63 -18.15
N GLN A 828 9.18 14.38 -19.22
CA GLN A 828 7.89 14.59 -19.87
C GLN A 828 7.55 13.47 -20.85
N ASN A 829 8.56 12.92 -21.53
CA ASN A 829 8.39 11.95 -22.59
C ASN A 829 9.26 10.70 -22.36
N ILE A 830 8.69 9.54 -22.58
CA ILE A 830 9.41 8.26 -22.51
C ILE A 830 10.30 8.02 -23.72
N GLU A 831 9.90 8.51 -24.89
CA GLU A 831 10.59 8.28 -26.15
C GLU A 831 12.03 8.81 -26.12
N GLU A 832 12.27 9.92 -25.40
CA GLU A 832 13.60 10.49 -25.28
C GLU A 832 14.53 9.60 -24.45
N ILE A 833 14.00 8.94 -23.40
CA ILE A 833 14.74 7.96 -22.62
C ILE A 833 15.03 6.70 -23.48
N GLN A 834 14.05 6.23 -24.25
CA GLN A 834 14.19 5.06 -25.10
C GLN A 834 15.22 5.25 -26.23
N LYS A 835 15.30 6.45 -26.78
CA LYS A 835 16.23 6.78 -27.87
C LYS A 835 17.63 7.09 -27.40
N CYS A 836 17.87 7.27 -26.10
CA CYS A 836 19.21 7.58 -25.59
C CYS A 836 20.13 6.36 -25.64
N SER A 837 21.45 6.60 -25.73
CA SER A 837 22.47 5.55 -25.83
C SER A 837 22.54 4.61 -24.62
N ALA A 838 21.98 5.00 -23.48
CA ALA A 838 21.96 4.24 -22.22
C ALA A 838 20.54 3.74 -21.84
N ALA A 839 19.61 3.73 -22.78
CA ALA A 839 18.21 3.32 -22.53
C ALA A 839 18.09 2.00 -21.79
N ALA A 840 18.83 0.98 -22.23
CA ALA A 840 18.81 -0.34 -21.63
C ALA A 840 19.27 -0.35 -20.16
N ASP A 841 20.32 0.41 -19.84
CA ASP A 841 20.88 0.49 -18.49
C ASP A 841 19.94 1.27 -17.55
N ILE A 842 19.26 2.28 -18.05
CA ILE A 842 18.28 3.06 -17.29
C ILE A 842 17.03 2.19 -17.04
N LEU A 843 16.35 1.74 -18.10
CA LEU A 843 15.03 1.12 -18.01
C LEU A 843 15.02 -0.24 -17.29
N LYS A 844 16.08 -1.04 -17.43
CA LYS A 844 16.21 -2.35 -16.73
C LYS A 844 16.41 -2.21 -15.23
N ASN A 845 16.95 -1.08 -14.78
CA ASN A 845 17.30 -0.88 -13.39
C ASN A 845 16.27 -0.06 -12.60
N ILE A 846 15.16 0.37 -13.20
CA ILE A 846 14.13 1.13 -12.51
C ILE A 846 13.34 0.20 -11.59
N SER A 847 13.14 0.62 -10.35
CA SER A 847 12.42 -0.11 -9.31
C SER A 847 10.91 0.15 -9.38
N PHE A 848 10.51 1.38 -9.69
CA PHE A 848 9.11 1.77 -9.90
C PHE A 848 9.00 2.85 -10.98
N LYS A 849 7.86 2.88 -11.65
CA LYS A 849 7.52 3.93 -12.61
C LYS A 849 6.15 4.52 -12.27
N LEU A 850 6.06 5.83 -12.30
CA LEU A 850 4.83 6.60 -12.16
C LEU A 850 4.55 7.27 -13.50
N VAL A 851 3.49 6.83 -14.17
CA VAL A 851 3.05 7.39 -15.46
C VAL A 851 1.80 8.21 -15.21
N GLY A 852 1.92 9.53 -15.30
CA GLY A 852 0.81 10.46 -15.24
C GLY A 852 0.11 10.59 -16.58
N ARG A 853 -0.49 11.75 -16.83
CA ARG A 853 -1.07 12.03 -18.14
C ARG A 853 0.02 12.09 -19.22
N ILE A 854 -0.22 11.42 -20.36
CA ILE A 854 0.67 11.33 -21.51
C ILE A 854 -0.12 11.50 -22.82
N THR A 855 0.58 11.66 -23.93
CA THR A 855 -0.01 11.63 -25.28
C THR A 855 -0.37 10.19 -25.68
N THR A 856 -1.23 10.04 -26.70
CA THR A 856 -1.55 8.70 -27.25
C THR A 856 -0.30 8.03 -27.83
N ASP A 857 0.59 8.79 -28.47
CA ASP A 857 1.86 8.28 -28.99
C ASP A 857 2.77 7.79 -27.86
N GLY A 858 2.81 8.53 -26.73
CA GLY A 858 3.52 8.10 -25.52
C GLY A 858 2.95 6.80 -24.94
N ALA A 859 1.62 6.62 -24.93
CA ALA A 859 1.00 5.36 -24.51
C ALA A 859 1.38 4.22 -25.44
N THR A 860 1.35 4.43 -26.77
CA THR A 860 1.78 3.44 -27.77
C THR A 860 3.24 3.04 -27.57
N SER A 861 4.12 4.01 -27.32
CA SER A 861 5.54 3.75 -27.02
C SER A 861 5.74 2.90 -25.77
N LEU A 862 4.93 3.10 -24.72
CA LEU A 862 4.97 2.29 -23.51
C LEU A 862 4.51 0.84 -23.75
N VAL A 863 3.44 0.64 -24.53
CA VAL A 863 2.92 -0.69 -24.88
C VAL A 863 3.93 -1.45 -25.74
N GLU A 864 4.44 -0.84 -26.79
CA GLU A 864 5.33 -1.51 -27.76
C GLU A 864 6.72 -1.83 -27.14
N ALA A 865 7.33 -0.86 -26.50
CA ALA A 865 8.72 -0.98 -26.04
C ALA A 865 8.84 -1.55 -24.63
N LEU A 866 7.93 -1.25 -23.70
CA LEU A 866 7.99 -1.68 -22.30
C LEU A 866 6.92 -2.71 -21.93
N LYS A 867 6.11 -3.15 -22.89
CA LYS A 867 5.07 -4.16 -22.72
C LYS A 867 4.03 -3.79 -21.65
N TYR A 868 3.68 -2.52 -21.58
CA TYR A 868 2.59 -2.05 -20.73
C TYR A 868 1.26 -2.67 -21.15
N PRO A 869 0.33 -2.90 -20.22
CA PRO A 869 -1.04 -3.31 -20.57
C PRO A 869 -1.78 -2.17 -21.27
N ASP A 870 -2.82 -2.51 -22.04
CA ASP A 870 -3.67 -1.52 -22.73
C ASP A 870 -4.30 -0.49 -21.78
N LEU A 871 -4.36 -0.79 -20.50
CA LEU A 871 -4.77 0.14 -19.45
C LEU A 871 -4.05 1.50 -19.52
N VAL A 872 -2.80 1.53 -20.00
CA VAL A 872 -2.02 2.77 -20.13
C VAL A 872 -2.64 3.79 -21.10
N TYR A 873 -3.49 3.36 -22.05
CA TYR A 873 -4.21 4.29 -22.94
C TYR A 873 -5.20 5.19 -22.19
N GLU A 874 -5.67 4.79 -21.01
CA GLU A 874 -6.50 5.65 -20.16
C GLU A 874 -5.75 6.91 -19.73
N ASN A 875 -4.41 6.83 -19.60
CA ASN A 875 -3.57 7.97 -19.25
C ASN A 875 -3.56 9.08 -20.33
N SER A 876 -3.94 8.76 -21.57
CA SER A 876 -4.09 9.75 -22.63
C SER A 876 -5.46 10.44 -22.67
N THR A 877 -6.39 10.02 -21.84
CA THR A 877 -7.76 10.56 -21.78
C THR A 877 -7.86 11.83 -20.93
N LYS A 878 -8.99 12.57 -21.11
CA LYS A 878 -9.27 13.74 -20.27
C LYS A 878 -9.50 13.37 -18.79
N ALA A 879 -9.95 12.16 -18.51
CA ALA A 879 -10.18 11.66 -17.15
C ALA A 879 -8.89 11.54 -16.33
N PHE A 880 -7.73 11.45 -16.97
CA PHE A 880 -6.42 11.35 -16.32
C PHE A 880 -5.74 12.72 -16.08
N LYS A 881 -6.49 13.82 -16.20
CA LYS A 881 -6.01 15.14 -15.77
C LYS A 881 -6.00 15.23 -14.24
N THR A 882 -5.21 16.17 -13.74
CA THR A 882 -5.34 16.63 -12.34
C THR A 882 -6.78 17.03 -12.06
N ASP A 883 -7.35 16.40 -11.05
CA ASP A 883 -8.69 16.71 -10.57
C ASP A 883 -8.59 17.82 -9.51
N LYS A 884 -9.04 19.01 -9.89
CA LYS A 884 -8.98 20.18 -9.01
C LYS A 884 -10.06 20.18 -7.96
N GLU A 885 -11.19 19.51 -8.21
CA GLU A 885 -12.31 19.43 -7.26
C GLU A 885 -11.97 18.45 -6.13
N LEU A 886 -11.43 17.30 -6.47
CA LEU A 886 -10.93 16.33 -5.50
C LEU A 886 -9.58 16.74 -4.90
N GLY A 887 -8.81 17.61 -5.56
CA GLY A 887 -7.48 18.01 -5.13
C GLY A 887 -6.41 16.93 -5.36
N CYS A 888 -6.52 16.14 -6.41
CA CYS A 888 -5.60 15.03 -6.66
C CYS A 888 -5.04 14.99 -8.08
N SER A 889 -3.94 14.25 -8.26
CA SER A 889 -3.39 13.87 -9.55
C SER A 889 -3.48 12.35 -9.75
N HIS A 890 -3.64 11.92 -11.00
CA HIS A 890 -3.81 10.53 -11.39
C HIS A 890 -2.50 9.94 -11.93
N TRP A 891 -2.20 8.71 -11.51
CA TRP A 891 -0.96 8.01 -11.84
C TRP A 891 -1.20 6.54 -12.10
N LEU A 892 -0.58 6.01 -13.15
CA LEU A 892 -0.40 4.56 -13.31
C LEU A 892 0.95 4.21 -12.66
N LEU A 893 0.90 3.51 -11.54
CA LEU A 893 2.08 3.00 -10.85
C LEU A 893 2.43 1.63 -11.38
N GLU A 894 3.69 1.41 -11.69
CA GLU A 894 4.25 0.09 -11.99
C GLU A 894 5.33 -0.26 -10.98
N ILE A 895 5.21 -1.42 -10.34
CA ILE A 895 6.22 -2.04 -9.49
C ILE A 895 6.28 -3.53 -9.84
N GLN A 896 7.45 -4.06 -10.17
CA GLN A 896 7.66 -5.49 -10.46
C GLN A 896 6.69 -6.06 -11.52
N ASN A 897 6.41 -5.30 -12.57
CA ASN A 897 5.43 -5.62 -13.63
C ASN A 897 3.98 -5.74 -13.14
N GLN A 898 3.64 -5.19 -12.00
CA GLN A 898 2.28 -5.02 -11.54
C GLN A 898 1.87 -3.55 -11.72
N PHE A 899 0.60 -3.33 -12.07
CA PHE A 899 0.11 -2.02 -12.47
C PHE A 899 -1.10 -1.62 -11.61
N TRP A 900 -1.09 -0.38 -11.09
CA TRP A 900 -2.18 0.19 -10.32
C TRP A 900 -2.53 1.59 -10.81
N GLN A 901 -3.82 1.82 -11.07
CA GLN A 901 -4.34 3.17 -11.21
C GLN A 901 -4.45 3.80 -9.84
N THR A 902 -3.72 4.88 -9.64
CA THR A 902 -3.60 5.54 -8.34
C THR A 902 -3.91 7.03 -8.42
N GLN A 903 -4.28 7.58 -7.29
CA GLN A 903 -4.45 9.00 -7.05
C GLN A 903 -3.45 9.46 -6.00
N PHE A 904 -2.85 10.61 -6.20
CA PHE A 904 -2.01 11.26 -5.21
C PHE A 904 -2.68 12.54 -4.72
N PHE A 905 -2.87 12.63 -3.42
CA PHE A 905 -3.47 13.77 -2.74
C PHE A 905 -2.38 14.52 -1.95
N PRO A 906 -1.84 15.61 -2.45
CA PRO A 906 -0.88 16.41 -1.71
C PRO A 906 -1.57 17.16 -0.58
N SER A 907 -0.91 17.34 0.55
CA SER A 907 -1.38 18.28 1.56
C SER A 907 -1.26 19.72 1.04
N SER A 908 -2.06 20.60 1.61
CA SER A 908 -2.12 22.00 1.18
C SER A 908 -0.78 22.72 1.24
N LEU A 909 0.00 22.50 2.32
CA LEU A 909 1.32 23.09 2.47
C LEU A 909 2.31 22.51 1.45
N ASN A 910 2.31 21.20 1.24
CA ASN A 910 3.18 20.55 0.26
C ASN A 910 2.88 20.99 -1.18
N LEU A 911 1.60 21.19 -1.51
CA LEU A 911 1.20 21.75 -2.80
C LEU A 911 1.72 23.18 -2.95
N ALA A 912 1.56 24.02 -1.93
CA ALA A 912 2.04 25.41 -1.91
C ALA A 912 3.56 25.53 -2.08
N MET A 913 4.34 24.57 -1.58
CA MET A 913 5.80 24.55 -1.73
C MET A 913 6.25 24.51 -3.19
N VAL A 914 5.52 23.84 -4.07
CA VAL A 914 5.91 23.59 -5.47
C VAL A 914 4.94 24.14 -6.51
N ALA A 915 3.95 24.92 -6.09
CA ALA A 915 3.02 25.60 -6.98
C ALA A 915 3.75 26.66 -7.81
N ASN A 916 3.77 26.49 -9.14
CA ASN A 916 4.58 27.31 -10.05
C ASN A 916 3.78 27.95 -11.20
N GLY A 917 2.47 27.91 -11.17
CA GLY A 917 1.62 28.62 -12.11
C GLY A 917 1.87 30.13 -12.04
N SER A 918 1.80 30.84 -13.17
CA SER A 918 2.12 32.28 -13.20
C SER A 918 1.30 33.12 -12.21
N ASN A 919 0.03 32.78 -12.00
CA ASN A 919 -0.83 33.43 -11.01
C ASN A 919 -0.48 33.00 -9.58
N GLU A 920 -0.11 31.75 -9.39
CA GLU A 920 0.33 31.20 -8.10
C GLU A 920 1.62 31.87 -7.62
N VAL A 921 2.59 32.07 -8.54
CA VAL A 921 3.86 32.76 -8.24
C VAL A 921 3.62 34.22 -7.86
N LYS A 922 2.73 34.94 -8.57
CA LYS A 922 2.38 36.31 -8.23
C LYS A 922 1.77 36.40 -6.83
N LEU A 923 0.77 35.60 -6.57
CA LEU A 923 0.07 35.54 -5.28
C LEU A 923 1.03 35.19 -4.14
N ARG A 924 1.91 34.21 -4.35
CA ARG A 924 2.97 33.87 -3.40
C ARG A 924 3.85 35.05 -3.07
N THR A 925 4.32 35.74 -4.12
CA THR A 925 5.23 36.90 -3.96
C THR A 925 4.55 38.01 -3.15
N GLU A 926 3.29 38.31 -3.41
CA GLU A 926 2.52 39.31 -2.68
C GLU A 926 2.33 38.95 -1.21
N ILE A 927 1.93 37.71 -0.90
CA ILE A 927 1.72 37.25 0.48
C ILE A 927 3.04 37.28 1.25
N MET A 928 4.10 36.73 0.67
CA MET A 928 5.42 36.67 1.32
C MET A 928 6.04 38.06 1.55
N GLN A 929 5.90 38.98 0.61
CA GLN A 929 6.36 40.36 0.80
C GLN A 929 5.60 41.07 1.93
N ARG A 930 4.26 40.89 1.99
CA ARG A 930 3.44 41.43 3.07
C ARG A 930 3.82 40.81 4.42
N ALA A 931 4.09 39.51 4.47
CA ALA A 931 4.53 38.84 5.68
C ALA A 931 5.88 39.37 6.21
N ILE A 932 6.83 39.60 5.32
CA ILE A 932 8.14 40.21 5.66
C ILE A 932 7.93 41.62 6.24
N GLN A 933 7.08 42.43 5.61
CA GLN A 933 6.80 43.80 6.07
C GLN A 933 6.14 43.83 7.46
N ASN A 934 5.26 42.85 7.74
CA ASN A 934 4.52 42.73 8.98
C ASN A 934 5.28 41.96 10.07
N GLY A 935 6.45 41.40 9.78
CA GLY A 935 7.19 40.53 10.68
C GLY A 935 6.46 39.21 10.98
N THR A 936 5.59 38.76 10.07
CA THR A 936 4.83 37.48 10.19
C THR A 936 5.76 36.29 9.93
N ASP A 937 5.59 35.23 10.70
CA ASP A 937 6.35 33.99 10.50
C ASP A 937 6.13 33.41 9.09
N ARG A 938 7.20 32.89 8.48
CA ARG A 938 7.18 32.37 7.10
C ARG A 938 6.24 31.18 6.89
N TRP A 939 6.03 30.36 7.93
CA TRP A 939 5.14 29.20 7.86
C TRP A 939 3.68 29.61 7.93
N LEU A 940 3.34 30.64 8.72
CA LEU A 940 2.00 31.25 8.72
C LEU A 940 1.68 31.89 7.36
N ALA A 941 2.68 32.56 6.75
CA ALA A 941 2.51 33.12 5.42
C ALA A 941 2.34 32.05 4.35
N LEU A 942 3.01 30.89 4.50
CA LEU A 942 2.83 29.74 3.62
C LEU A 942 1.42 29.13 3.76
N ASP A 943 0.90 29.05 4.98
CA ASP A 943 -0.46 28.57 5.20
C ASP A 943 -1.51 29.51 4.59
N GLU A 944 -1.35 30.83 4.76
CA GLU A 944 -2.21 31.82 4.08
C GLU A 944 -2.16 31.67 2.56
N TYR A 945 -0.96 31.42 2.01
CA TYR A 945 -0.80 31.17 0.58
C TYR A 945 -1.48 29.86 0.14
N ALA A 946 -1.36 28.80 0.92
CA ALA A 946 -2.00 27.51 0.64
C ALA A 946 -3.52 27.62 0.60
N GLN A 947 -4.11 28.35 1.55
CA GLN A 947 -5.55 28.63 1.59
C GLN A 947 -6.00 29.48 0.38
N ALA A 948 -5.20 30.46 0.00
CA ALA A 948 -5.49 31.30 -1.16
C ALA A 948 -5.43 30.52 -2.49
N ILE A 949 -4.52 29.54 -2.63
CA ILE A 949 -4.51 28.63 -3.80
C ILE A 949 -5.79 27.80 -3.88
N ALA A 950 -6.25 27.27 -2.76
CA ALA A 950 -7.47 26.47 -2.70
C ALA A 950 -8.69 27.31 -3.15
N SER A 951 -8.81 28.55 -2.69
CA SER A 951 -9.89 29.45 -3.08
C SER A 951 -9.84 29.90 -4.55
N LEU A 952 -8.64 29.99 -5.15
CA LEU A 952 -8.49 30.27 -6.59
C LEU A 952 -9.02 29.12 -7.47
N SER A 953 -8.97 27.88 -6.97
CA SER A 953 -9.52 26.72 -7.67
C SER A 953 -11.05 26.73 -7.66
N GLU A 954 -11.66 27.12 -6.55
CA GLU A 954 -13.12 27.19 -6.39
C GLU A 954 -13.77 28.31 -7.24
N THR A 955 -13.15 29.50 -7.29
CA THR A 955 -13.67 30.64 -8.08
C THR A 955 -13.61 30.43 -9.59
N LYS A 956 -12.70 29.60 -10.09
CA LYS A 956 -12.65 29.24 -11.52
C LYS A 956 -13.76 28.27 -11.92
N THR A 957 -14.20 27.43 -11.03
CA THR A 957 -15.31 26.47 -11.28
C THR A 957 -16.66 27.20 -11.36
N VAL A 958 -16.86 28.25 -10.53
CA VAL A 958 -18.08 29.08 -10.57
C VAL A 958 -18.19 29.96 -11.84
N ASN A 959 -17.05 30.39 -12.40
CA ASN A 959 -17.01 31.21 -13.62
C ASN A 959 -17.01 30.40 -14.91
N SER A 960 -16.96 29.06 -14.84
CA SER A 960 -17.03 28.16 -16.00
C SER A 960 -18.37 27.42 -16.13
N LEU A 961 -19.28 27.68 -15.22
CA LEU A 961 -20.72 27.35 -15.29
C LEU A 961 -21.52 28.56 -15.73
#